data_a2a76ef00a29beb27690daba95e5e4fc
#
_entry.id   a2a76ef00a29beb27690daba95e5e4fc
#
_cell.length_a   1.000
_cell.length_b   1.000
_cell.length_c   1.000
_cell.angle_alpha   90.00
_cell.angle_beta   90.00
_cell.angle_gamma   90.00
#
_symmetry.space_group_name_H-M   'P 1'
#
loop_
_entity.id
_entity.type
_entity.pdbx_description
1 polymer ?
#
loop_
_entity_poly.entity_id
_entity_poly.type
_entity_poly.pdbx_seq_one_letter_code
_entity_poly.pdbx_strand_id
1 'polypeptide(L)'
;MNKFFSLLAAMTIGMSSIAQTGGKVSGSIKDGGNQKIIDAASVSLLKAKDSSLVKVAVTDKAGNFSFENLKEGSYLVLATSIGHSKIYSNSFSIAADQLSVNVGVLQLVPIETALKEVSVTAKKPLIERKLDRTIVNVDASITSTGSTALEVLEKAPGISVDKDGNISLKGKSGVIVYLDGRPSYLSGPDLANMLRNMTASQLDQIEIMTNPPAKYDAAGNAGVINIKTKKNKLFGYNGSITTGYTQGRYARFNEAVSFNYRNKKVNFFSNFNYNRNHRSQELFILRNFRDANTKNIKSIFDQSTDMVNQSHNYSAKAGVDFTVSKNTTIGLVLNGFYNPSLWQSSTKTFIYDPNNILTDVTTAYTENEEKWKNFSSNLNFRTKLDTAGQEITADLDFIQYKATSIQPLTSTYYDNMGNMTQAPDVLNGTLPTNIKIYSGKVDYTLPLKKDAKFEAGFKTSFVNNDNNARYDSLKTGYSVLDSGRSNHFIYDENINAAYINYSRPLGKKWTAQFGLRVENTNSNGISKGYTYNTSLNKFEYTETKFKKSYTQLFPTVYLQYTANEKNQFVINYGRRIERPDYEDMNPFVHFLDRYTFEQGNPNLTPQFAHNIELSHTYKGFLTSTVNYTNTTNIIQMVLEQNDLTNETFVKKANIANSQQVGLAVTANKSITKWWSGNIYANVYNNHFKGVVNNEPISIGITSFMVQLQQQFKFNKGWSAELSGFYRSKGVEGVIYIKPIAQVNAGVSKQVLKNKGSIRLNVRDIFAGGVFKGYSKYGTVDANFKNVNDSRAVSLTFTYRFNKGKLKAGSSKRNSGASDEQNRVKSGN
;
A
#
# COMPACT_ATOMS: atom_id res chain seq x y z
N MET A 1 -27.89 7.81 -82.19
CA MET A 1 -28.74 8.49 -83.18
C MET A 1 -28.49 10.00 -83.10
N ASN A 2 -27.62 10.39 -83.96
CA ASN A 2 -27.53 11.67 -84.67
C ASN A 2 -28.29 12.87 -84.16
N LYS A 3 -27.54 13.82 -83.69
CA LYS A 3 -27.66 15.30 -83.80
C LYS A 3 -27.12 15.92 -82.47
N PHE A 4 -25.85 15.94 -82.27
CA PHE A 4 -25.13 16.88 -81.40
C PHE A 4 -23.64 16.95 -81.67
N PHE A 5 -23.28 16.74 -82.96
CA PHE A 5 -21.94 16.89 -83.48
C PHE A 5 -21.85 17.97 -84.53
N SER A 6 -22.27 19.16 -84.25
CA SER A 6 -22.13 20.26 -85.17
C SER A 6 -22.31 21.64 -84.54
N LEU A 7 -21.56 21.89 -83.43
CA LEU A 7 -21.40 23.27 -82.90
C LEU A 7 -20.17 23.41 -82.00
N LEU A 8 -19.04 22.88 -82.45
CA LEU A 8 -17.78 23.12 -81.75
C LEU A 8 -16.63 23.27 -82.73
N ALA A 9 -16.81 24.01 -83.79
CA ALA A 9 -15.80 24.35 -84.75
C ALA A 9 -15.97 25.79 -85.27
N ALA A 10 -15.92 26.76 -84.34
CA ALA A 10 -15.73 28.17 -84.74
C ALA A 10 -15.67 29.07 -83.49
N MET A 11 -14.53 29.04 -82.78
CA MET A 11 -14.02 30.15 -81.95
C MET A 11 -12.62 29.81 -81.38
N THR A 12 -11.67 29.57 -82.28
CA THR A 12 -10.24 29.70 -82.03
C THR A 12 -9.80 31.05 -82.58
N ILE A 13 -10.02 32.12 -81.79
CA ILE A 13 -9.36 33.40 -82.03
C ILE A 13 -8.91 33.90 -80.70
N GLY A 14 -7.57 33.82 -80.43
CA GLY A 14 -6.76 34.83 -79.80
C GLY A 14 -7.12 35.21 -78.36
N MET A 15 -6.72 34.44 -77.34
CA MET A 15 -6.25 35.02 -76.07
C MET A 15 -4.78 34.74 -75.95
N SER A 16 -3.94 35.70 -76.30
CA SER A 16 -2.56 35.79 -75.87
C SER A 16 -2.54 35.82 -74.33
N SER A 17 -2.32 34.69 -73.71
CA SER A 17 -2.07 34.65 -72.25
C SER A 17 -0.75 35.40 -72.01
N ILE A 18 -0.89 36.62 -71.48
CA ILE A 18 0.24 37.28 -70.81
C ILE A 18 0.58 36.38 -69.59
N ALA A 19 1.57 35.53 -69.75
CA ALA A 19 2.15 34.86 -68.61
C ALA A 19 2.75 35.94 -67.70
N GLN A 20 2.07 36.28 -66.57
CA GLN A 20 2.66 37.08 -65.55
C GLN A 20 3.81 36.25 -65.02
N THR A 21 5.04 36.58 -65.39
CA THR A 21 6.28 36.01 -64.86
C THR A 21 6.38 36.45 -63.39
N GLY A 22 5.84 35.62 -62.49
CA GLY A 22 5.96 35.85 -61.06
C GLY A 22 7.43 35.75 -60.63
N GLY A 23 7.82 36.56 -59.66
CA GLY A 23 9.18 36.56 -59.09
C GLY A 23 9.61 35.17 -58.57
N LYS A 24 10.89 34.84 -58.66
CA LYS A 24 11.52 33.61 -58.17
C LYS A 24 12.65 33.93 -57.18
N VAL A 25 12.73 33.18 -56.09
CA VAL A 25 13.80 33.24 -55.11
C VAL A 25 14.37 31.83 -54.95
N SER A 26 15.71 31.71 -54.97
CA SER A 26 16.41 30.44 -54.76
C SER A 26 17.62 30.60 -53.84
N GLY A 27 18.11 29.50 -53.30
CA GLY A 27 19.27 29.45 -52.45
C GLY A 27 19.58 28.03 -52.01
N SER A 28 20.59 27.86 -51.19
CA SER A 28 20.94 26.56 -50.61
C SER A 28 21.32 26.66 -49.16
N ILE A 29 21.22 25.54 -48.44
CA ILE A 29 21.50 25.47 -47.01
C ILE A 29 22.62 24.47 -46.74
N LYS A 30 23.62 24.91 -45.95
CA LYS A 30 24.77 24.09 -45.50
C LYS A 30 24.94 24.21 -43.99
N ASP A 31 25.54 23.19 -43.38
CA ASP A 31 26.00 23.19 -42.00
C ASP A 31 27.27 24.10 -41.90
N GLY A 32 27.23 25.08 -41.05
CA GLY A 32 28.34 26.00 -40.85
C GLY A 32 29.58 25.43 -40.14
N GLY A 33 29.43 24.29 -39.45
CA GLY A 33 30.50 23.60 -38.75
C GLY A 33 31.29 22.62 -39.64
N ASN A 34 30.60 21.87 -40.50
CA ASN A 34 31.23 20.79 -41.31
C ASN A 34 31.01 20.96 -42.81
N GLN A 35 30.41 22.03 -43.30
CA GLN A 35 30.11 22.36 -44.69
C GLN A 35 29.27 21.32 -45.43
N LYS A 36 28.60 20.39 -44.72
CA LYS A 36 27.70 19.40 -45.29
C LYS A 36 26.39 20.02 -45.69
N ILE A 37 25.80 19.49 -46.77
CA ILE A 37 24.47 19.84 -47.21
C ILE A 37 23.46 19.45 -46.17
N ILE A 38 22.46 20.31 -45.89
CA ILE A 38 21.33 20.03 -45.02
C ILE A 38 20.08 19.83 -45.86
N ASP A 39 19.66 18.57 -46.00
CA ASP A 39 18.38 18.20 -46.65
C ASP A 39 17.22 18.36 -45.63
N ALA A 40 16.00 18.48 -46.14
CA ALA A 40 14.78 18.63 -45.37
C ALA A 40 14.81 19.78 -44.31
N ALA A 41 15.62 20.80 -44.48
CA ALA A 41 15.55 22.02 -43.70
C ALA A 41 14.28 22.83 -44.06
N SER A 42 13.62 23.38 -43.07
CA SER A 42 12.45 24.25 -43.31
C SER A 42 12.92 25.67 -43.65
N VAL A 43 12.43 26.16 -44.77
CA VAL A 43 12.73 27.50 -45.30
C VAL A 43 11.45 28.33 -45.41
N SER A 44 11.42 29.47 -44.76
CA SER A 44 10.28 30.38 -44.76
C SER A 44 10.62 31.69 -45.47
N LEU A 45 9.84 32.07 -46.47
CA LEU A 45 9.91 33.40 -47.07
C LEU A 45 9.03 34.36 -46.30
N LEU A 46 9.62 35.46 -45.82
CA LEU A 46 8.97 36.42 -44.94
C LEU A 46 8.98 37.82 -45.64
N LYS A 47 8.01 38.68 -45.37
CA LYS A 47 8.08 40.10 -45.76
C LYS A 47 9.14 40.82 -44.92
N ALA A 48 9.98 41.63 -45.56
CA ALA A 48 11.05 42.35 -44.86
C ALA A 48 10.53 43.42 -43.88
N LYS A 49 9.32 43.94 -44.11
CA LYS A 49 8.73 45.02 -43.28
C LYS A 49 8.27 44.56 -41.89
N ASP A 50 7.67 43.40 -41.81
CA ASP A 50 6.99 42.94 -40.59
C ASP A 50 7.24 41.45 -40.22
N SER A 51 8.10 40.77 -41.00
CA SER A 51 8.42 39.35 -40.87
C SER A 51 7.20 38.45 -40.99
N SER A 52 6.12 38.90 -41.60
CA SER A 52 4.95 38.07 -41.87
C SER A 52 5.26 36.96 -42.89
N LEU A 53 4.77 35.74 -42.63
CA LEU A 53 5.00 34.57 -43.49
C LEU A 53 4.30 34.71 -44.82
N VAL A 54 5.05 34.52 -45.96
CA VAL A 54 4.55 34.52 -47.31
C VAL A 54 4.43 33.12 -47.90
N LYS A 55 5.51 32.34 -47.81
CA LYS A 55 5.58 30.95 -48.30
C LYS A 55 6.53 30.12 -47.47
N VAL A 56 6.36 28.79 -47.55
CA VAL A 56 7.29 27.82 -46.92
C VAL A 56 7.75 26.83 -48.00
N ALA A 57 9.01 26.45 -47.95
CA ALA A 57 9.63 25.37 -48.71
C ALA A 57 10.48 24.50 -47.83
N VAL A 58 10.87 23.35 -48.32
CA VAL A 58 11.80 22.43 -47.68
C VAL A 58 12.99 22.19 -48.63
N THR A 59 14.21 22.16 -48.12
CA THR A 59 15.37 21.86 -48.97
C THR A 59 15.32 20.44 -49.54
N ASP A 60 15.77 20.32 -50.82
CA ASP A 60 15.94 19.04 -51.51
C ASP A 60 17.19 18.28 -50.99
N LYS A 61 17.47 17.09 -51.56
CA LYS A 61 18.63 16.28 -51.22
C LYS A 61 19.99 16.94 -51.51
N ALA A 62 20.01 17.97 -52.35
CA ALA A 62 21.17 18.80 -52.64
C ALA A 62 21.23 20.07 -51.77
N GLY A 63 20.28 20.25 -50.85
CA GLY A 63 20.20 21.38 -49.94
C GLY A 63 19.62 22.64 -50.61
N ASN A 64 19.07 22.58 -51.80
CA ASN A 64 18.52 23.73 -52.49
C ASN A 64 17.06 23.95 -52.13
N PHE A 65 16.63 25.22 -52.17
CA PHE A 65 15.23 25.60 -52.07
C PHE A 65 14.87 26.66 -53.13
N SER A 66 13.60 26.72 -53.49
CA SER A 66 13.07 27.77 -54.39
C SER A 66 11.64 28.15 -54.00
N PHE A 67 11.32 29.45 -54.23
CA PHE A 67 10.00 30.01 -54.16
C PHE A 67 9.67 30.66 -55.51
N GLU A 68 8.53 30.33 -56.09
CA GLU A 68 8.09 30.82 -57.39
C GLU A 68 6.77 31.60 -57.25
N ASN A 69 6.40 32.34 -58.30
CA ASN A 69 5.17 33.13 -58.36
C ASN A 69 5.05 34.14 -57.19
N LEU A 70 6.11 34.90 -56.96
CA LEU A 70 6.16 35.93 -55.94
C LEU A 70 5.73 37.29 -56.55
N LYS A 71 5.00 38.08 -55.75
CA LYS A 71 4.67 39.44 -56.08
C LYS A 71 5.85 40.38 -55.84
N GLU A 72 5.83 41.51 -56.50
CA GLU A 72 6.83 42.58 -56.20
C GLU A 72 6.77 42.99 -54.75
N GLY A 73 7.94 43.19 -54.13
CA GLY A 73 8.05 43.52 -52.72
C GLY A 73 9.42 43.16 -52.14
N SER A 74 9.67 43.60 -50.90
CA SER A 74 10.86 43.29 -50.17
C SER A 74 10.66 42.10 -49.23
N TYR A 75 11.58 41.14 -49.29
CA TYR A 75 11.52 39.86 -48.64
C TYR A 75 12.83 39.50 -47.90
N LEU A 76 12.73 38.52 -47.01
CA LEU A 76 13.88 37.84 -46.40
C LEU A 76 13.58 36.38 -46.24
N VAL A 77 14.63 35.53 -46.19
CA VAL A 77 14.48 34.08 -46.00
C VAL A 77 14.89 33.74 -44.57
N LEU A 78 14.09 32.98 -43.90
CA LEU A 78 14.41 32.31 -42.62
C LEU A 78 14.63 30.81 -42.86
N ALA A 79 15.79 30.30 -42.52
CA ALA A 79 16.10 28.87 -42.54
C ALA A 79 16.21 28.28 -41.12
N THR A 80 15.63 27.08 -40.92
CA THR A 80 15.68 26.36 -39.65
C THR A 80 15.91 24.87 -39.89
N SER A 81 16.71 24.20 -39.06
CA SER A 81 16.88 22.76 -39.07
C SER A 81 17.08 22.24 -37.65
N ILE A 82 16.71 20.98 -37.41
CA ILE A 82 16.88 20.35 -36.05
C ILE A 82 18.36 20.29 -35.69
N GLY A 83 18.70 20.81 -34.52
CA GLY A 83 20.09 20.83 -34.02
C GLY A 83 20.90 22.04 -34.47
N HIS A 84 20.34 23.01 -35.20
CA HIS A 84 20.98 24.21 -35.68
C HIS A 84 20.26 25.48 -35.22
N SER A 85 21.00 26.55 -35.05
CA SER A 85 20.48 27.92 -34.83
C SER A 85 19.78 28.39 -36.10
N LYS A 86 18.64 29.08 -35.95
CA LYS A 86 17.94 29.76 -37.06
C LYS A 86 18.83 30.84 -37.70
N ILE A 87 18.77 31.00 -39.01
CA ILE A 87 19.47 32.04 -39.74
C ILE A 87 18.51 32.79 -40.63
N TYR A 88 18.76 34.12 -40.80
CA TYR A 88 18.05 34.97 -41.73
C TYR A 88 18.99 35.37 -42.86
N SER A 89 18.47 35.45 -44.13
CA SER A 89 19.16 36.09 -45.20
C SER A 89 19.18 37.62 -45.02
N ASN A 90 20.03 38.33 -45.76
CA ASN A 90 19.79 39.74 -45.97
C ASN A 90 18.43 39.97 -46.67
N SER A 91 17.81 41.13 -46.42
CA SER A 91 16.61 41.53 -47.15
C SER A 91 16.94 41.79 -48.64
N PHE A 92 16.05 41.38 -49.50
CA PHE A 92 16.15 41.55 -50.96
C PHE A 92 14.79 41.96 -51.53
N SER A 93 14.78 42.56 -52.73
CA SER A 93 13.57 43.03 -53.37
C SER A 93 13.37 42.25 -54.69
N ILE A 94 12.11 41.93 -54.96
CA ILE A 94 11.63 41.50 -56.28
C ILE A 94 10.96 42.69 -56.88
N ALA A 95 11.42 43.12 -58.05
CA ALA A 95 10.88 44.22 -58.85
C ALA A 95 10.78 43.81 -60.30
N ALA A 96 10.09 44.60 -61.09
CA ALA A 96 9.78 44.29 -62.55
C ALA A 96 11.08 44.08 -63.38
N ASP A 97 12.17 44.72 -62.94
CA ASP A 97 13.49 44.63 -63.58
C ASP A 97 14.37 43.53 -63.03
N GLN A 98 13.95 42.92 -61.89
CA GLN A 98 14.72 41.87 -61.19
C GLN A 98 13.76 40.82 -60.65
N LEU A 99 13.23 39.96 -61.54
CA LEU A 99 12.27 38.91 -61.23
C LEU A 99 12.90 37.65 -60.60
N SER A 100 14.24 37.46 -60.60
CA SER A 100 14.90 36.28 -60.07
C SER A 100 16.01 36.71 -59.12
N VAL A 101 15.96 36.26 -57.86
CA VAL A 101 16.95 36.54 -56.82
C VAL A 101 17.51 35.19 -56.27
N ASN A 102 18.86 35.09 -56.23
CA ASN A 102 19.53 34.00 -55.55
C ASN A 102 20.11 34.55 -54.24
N VAL A 103 19.61 34.08 -53.06
CA VAL A 103 20.09 34.52 -51.75
C VAL A 103 21.39 33.82 -51.33
N GLY A 104 21.96 32.94 -52.17
CA GLY A 104 23.24 32.29 -51.92
C GLY A 104 23.14 31.12 -50.95
N VAL A 105 24.24 30.84 -50.28
CA VAL A 105 24.33 29.76 -49.29
C VAL A 105 24.04 30.28 -47.92
N LEU A 106 23.00 29.77 -47.25
CA LEU A 106 22.73 30.06 -45.83
C LEU A 106 23.39 28.98 -44.97
N GLN A 107 24.32 29.39 -44.09
CA GLN A 107 25.06 28.45 -43.21
C GLN A 107 24.41 28.36 -41.85
N LEU A 108 23.77 27.26 -41.53
CA LEU A 108 23.17 26.99 -40.25
C LEU A 108 24.27 26.55 -39.26
N VAL A 109 24.44 27.31 -38.16
CA VAL A 109 25.42 26.98 -37.10
C VAL A 109 24.86 25.85 -36.19
N PRO A 110 25.62 24.77 -35.99
CA PRO A 110 25.22 23.73 -35.03
C PRO A 110 25.11 24.29 -33.62
N ILE A 111 24.06 23.95 -32.91
CA ILE A 111 23.90 24.31 -31.49
C ILE A 111 24.68 23.27 -30.66
N GLU A 112 25.88 23.61 -30.23
CA GLU A 112 26.67 22.85 -29.24
C GLU A 112 26.10 23.04 -27.81
N THR A 113 24.80 22.99 -27.66
CA THR A 113 24.21 22.90 -26.34
C THR A 113 23.85 21.45 -26.10
N ALA A 114 24.57 20.79 -25.16
CA ALA A 114 24.01 19.62 -24.53
C ALA A 114 22.56 19.97 -24.16
N LEU A 115 21.60 19.32 -24.82
CA LEU A 115 20.17 19.44 -24.51
C LEU A 115 20.03 19.20 -23.02
N LYS A 116 19.91 20.25 -22.23
CA LYS A 116 19.23 20.15 -20.97
C LYS A 116 17.84 19.67 -21.32
N GLU A 117 17.66 18.35 -21.23
CA GLU A 117 16.37 17.69 -21.29
C GLU A 117 15.48 18.44 -20.29
N VAL A 118 14.65 19.36 -20.77
CA VAL A 118 13.52 19.85 -20.00
C VAL A 118 12.55 18.69 -19.99
N SER A 119 12.86 17.72 -19.10
CA SER A 119 11.90 16.70 -18.71
C SER A 119 10.77 17.45 -18.03
N VAL A 120 9.74 17.79 -18.77
CA VAL A 120 8.44 18.19 -18.22
C VAL A 120 7.85 16.92 -17.62
N THR A 121 8.36 16.52 -16.47
CA THR A 121 7.69 15.56 -15.63
C THR A 121 6.47 16.26 -15.06
N ALA A 122 5.32 16.06 -15.70
CA ALA A 122 4.04 16.41 -15.11
C ALA A 122 4.03 15.77 -13.72
N LYS A 123 4.10 16.58 -12.65
CA LYS A 123 4.09 16.08 -11.27
C LYS A 123 2.77 15.37 -11.06
N LYS A 124 2.81 14.06 -10.81
CA LYS A 124 1.62 13.30 -10.46
C LYS A 124 0.93 13.97 -9.26
N PRO A 125 -0.39 14.12 -9.25
CA PRO A 125 -1.09 14.60 -8.07
C PRO A 125 -0.86 13.63 -6.90
N LEU A 126 -0.95 14.11 -5.65
CA LEU A 126 -0.81 13.26 -4.47
C LEU A 126 -1.81 12.10 -4.49
N ILE A 127 -3.05 12.39 -4.88
CA ILE A 127 -4.13 11.40 -4.98
C ILE A 127 -4.66 11.39 -6.41
N GLU A 128 -4.77 10.19 -6.99
CA GLU A 128 -5.36 9.94 -8.31
C GLU A 128 -6.46 8.88 -8.16
N ARG A 129 -7.57 9.04 -8.87
CA ARG A 129 -8.67 8.06 -8.85
C ARG A 129 -8.75 7.30 -10.17
N LYS A 130 -8.90 5.98 -10.06
CA LYS A 130 -9.18 5.04 -11.17
C LYS A 130 -10.55 4.40 -10.96
N LEU A 131 -11.04 3.65 -11.94
CA LEU A 131 -12.32 2.94 -11.88
C LEU A 131 -12.44 2.04 -10.62
N ASP A 132 -11.39 1.29 -10.33
CA ASP A 132 -11.35 0.26 -9.30
C ASP A 132 -10.49 0.62 -8.06
N ARG A 133 -9.81 1.78 -8.07
CA ARG A 133 -8.85 2.13 -7.00
C ARG A 133 -8.59 3.63 -6.84
N THR A 134 -8.19 4.00 -5.64
CA THR A 134 -7.57 5.28 -5.34
C THR A 134 -6.06 5.10 -5.26
N ILE A 135 -5.27 5.95 -5.91
CA ILE A 135 -3.82 5.91 -5.92
C ILE A 135 -3.28 7.09 -5.11
N VAL A 136 -2.42 6.81 -4.14
CA VAL A 136 -1.64 7.80 -3.41
C VAL A 136 -0.20 7.76 -3.94
N ASN A 137 0.25 8.82 -4.58
CA ASN A 137 1.60 8.94 -5.14
C ASN A 137 2.56 9.36 -4.03
N VAL A 138 3.39 8.45 -3.53
CA VAL A 138 4.23 8.65 -2.34
C VAL A 138 5.28 9.73 -2.54
N ASP A 139 5.86 9.85 -3.73
CA ASP A 139 6.83 10.89 -4.05
C ASP A 139 6.24 12.31 -4.10
N ALA A 140 4.91 12.42 -4.24
CA ALA A 140 4.22 13.71 -4.21
C ALA A 140 4.08 14.25 -2.77
N SER A 141 4.18 13.40 -1.74
CA SER A 141 4.17 13.81 -0.33
C SER A 141 5.55 14.14 0.18
N ILE A 142 5.69 15.29 0.82
CA ILE A 142 6.96 15.79 1.36
C ILE A 142 7.34 15.04 2.64
N THR A 143 6.38 14.82 3.52
CA THR A 143 6.59 14.12 4.80
C THR A 143 6.69 12.61 4.65
N SER A 144 6.42 12.06 3.46
CA SER A 144 6.59 10.62 3.22
C SER A 144 8.05 10.21 3.12
N THR A 145 8.96 11.07 2.68
CA THR A 145 10.38 10.70 2.61
C THR A 145 11.03 10.78 3.98
N GLY A 146 11.71 9.71 4.37
CA GLY A 146 12.23 9.55 5.73
C GLY A 146 11.20 8.91 6.66
N SER A 147 9.94 8.82 6.23
CA SER A 147 8.91 8.04 6.91
C SER A 147 9.04 6.56 6.54
N THR A 148 8.45 5.72 7.37
CA THR A 148 8.23 4.30 7.07
C THR A 148 7.01 4.13 6.16
N ALA A 149 6.85 2.96 5.55
CA ALA A 149 5.67 2.66 4.76
C ALA A 149 4.39 2.71 5.62
N LEU A 150 4.45 2.30 6.88
CA LEU A 150 3.31 2.39 7.80
C LEU A 150 2.88 3.83 8.03
N GLU A 151 3.84 4.73 8.29
CA GLU A 151 3.56 6.16 8.47
C GLU A 151 3.01 6.84 7.20
N VAL A 152 3.35 6.33 6.03
CA VAL A 152 2.73 6.78 4.76
C VAL A 152 1.29 6.29 4.65
N LEU A 153 1.03 5.04 5.05
CA LEU A 153 -0.33 4.49 5.09
C LEU A 153 -1.22 5.26 6.06
N GLU A 154 -0.74 5.57 7.26
CA GLU A 154 -1.48 6.37 8.25
C GLU A 154 -1.94 7.74 7.70
N LYS A 155 -1.22 8.29 6.71
CA LYS A 155 -1.57 9.54 6.04
C LYS A 155 -2.44 9.37 4.80
N ALA A 156 -2.65 8.13 4.36
CA ALA A 156 -3.43 7.84 3.16
C ALA A 156 -4.94 7.96 3.44
N PRO A 157 -5.75 8.45 2.49
CA PRO A 157 -7.16 8.72 2.70
C PRO A 157 -7.94 7.48 3.13
N GLY A 158 -8.66 7.58 4.24
CA GLY A 158 -9.52 6.53 4.75
C GLY A 158 -8.81 5.39 5.47
N ILE A 159 -7.49 5.43 5.60
CA ILE A 159 -6.72 4.44 6.33
C ILE A 159 -6.55 4.91 7.78
N SER A 160 -6.72 4.00 8.72
CA SER A 160 -6.34 4.17 10.12
C SER A 160 -5.59 2.94 10.60
N VAL A 161 -4.64 3.14 11.50
CA VAL A 161 -3.83 2.08 12.11
C VAL A 161 -4.08 2.12 13.61
N ASP A 162 -4.42 0.98 14.21
CA ASP A 162 -4.64 0.89 15.66
C ASP A 162 -3.32 0.71 16.45
N LYS A 163 -3.45 0.53 17.77
CA LYS A 163 -2.31 0.34 18.68
C LYS A 163 -1.48 -0.92 18.36
N ASP A 164 -2.13 -1.96 17.87
CA ASP A 164 -1.53 -3.26 17.55
C ASP A 164 -1.00 -3.32 16.10
N GLY A 165 -1.17 -2.22 15.35
CA GLY A 165 -0.73 -2.12 13.96
C GLY A 165 -1.74 -2.68 12.96
N ASN A 166 -2.96 -3.02 13.38
CA ASN A 166 -4.00 -3.44 12.46
C ASN A 166 -4.46 -2.27 11.61
N ILE A 167 -4.59 -2.51 10.33
CA ILE A 167 -4.96 -1.49 9.35
C ILE A 167 -6.45 -1.59 9.08
N SER A 168 -7.14 -0.47 9.22
CA SER A 168 -8.56 -0.32 8.88
C SER A 168 -8.73 0.61 7.70
N LEU A 169 -9.73 0.35 6.86
CA LEU A 169 -10.08 1.17 5.70
C LEU A 169 -11.51 1.67 5.83
N LYS A 170 -11.68 3.00 5.86
CA LYS A 170 -12.99 3.67 6.05
C LYS A 170 -13.73 3.22 7.30
N GLY A 171 -12.97 2.93 8.37
CA GLY A 171 -13.52 2.43 9.64
C GLY A 171 -13.84 0.93 9.65
N LYS A 172 -13.43 0.16 8.65
CA LYS A 172 -13.61 -1.30 8.58
C LYS A 172 -12.28 -2.00 8.80
N SER A 173 -12.26 -3.04 9.62
CA SER A 173 -11.14 -3.96 9.80
C SER A 173 -11.09 -5.03 8.68
N GLY A 174 -10.04 -5.84 8.64
CA GLY A 174 -9.88 -6.89 7.63
C GLY A 174 -9.38 -6.36 6.28
N VAL A 175 -8.40 -5.47 6.31
CA VAL A 175 -7.69 -4.97 5.12
C VAL A 175 -6.50 -5.88 4.82
N ILE A 176 -6.35 -6.27 3.56
CA ILE A 176 -5.17 -6.99 3.11
C ILE A 176 -4.19 -6.04 2.43
N VAL A 177 -2.93 -6.08 2.88
CA VAL A 177 -1.87 -5.26 2.31
C VAL A 177 -1.04 -6.07 1.32
N TYR A 178 -0.91 -5.54 0.11
CA TYR A 178 -0.11 -6.07 -0.99
C TYR A 178 1.16 -5.24 -1.17
N LEU A 179 2.25 -5.91 -1.50
CA LEU A 179 3.51 -5.29 -1.89
C LEU A 179 3.83 -5.65 -3.34
N ASP A 180 3.86 -4.66 -4.24
CA ASP A 180 4.06 -4.84 -5.68
C ASP A 180 3.02 -5.76 -6.37
N GLY A 181 1.78 -5.77 -5.87
CA GLY A 181 0.73 -6.68 -6.31
C GLY A 181 0.84 -8.07 -5.69
N ARG A 182 1.71 -8.24 -4.71
CA ARG A 182 1.85 -9.43 -3.86
C ARG A 182 1.39 -9.03 -2.48
N PRO A 183 0.56 -9.78 -1.80
CA PRO A 183 0.26 -9.52 -0.41
C PRO A 183 1.51 -9.57 0.44
N SER A 184 1.50 -8.77 1.50
CA SER A 184 2.61 -8.69 2.45
C SER A 184 2.80 -9.97 3.24
N TYR A 185 1.70 -10.74 3.37
CA TYR A 185 1.66 -12.03 4.05
C TYR A 185 1.81 -11.98 5.57
N LEU A 186 1.66 -10.80 6.11
CA LEU A 186 1.70 -10.51 7.52
C LEU A 186 0.40 -9.82 7.92
N SER A 187 -0.08 -10.08 9.10
CA SER A 187 -1.24 -9.43 9.70
C SER A 187 -0.85 -8.75 11.01
N GLY A 188 -1.67 -7.84 11.48
CA GLY A 188 -1.51 -7.20 12.79
C GLY A 188 -0.11 -6.62 13.02
N PRO A 189 0.50 -6.94 14.17
CA PRO A 189 1.78 -6.39 14.59
C PRO A 189 2.93 -6.63 13.60
N ASP A 190 2.91 -7.77 12.91
CA ASP A 190 4.00 -8.14 11.98
C ASP A 190 3.98 -7.39 10.69
N LEU A 191 2.78 -7.21 10.16
CA LEU A 191 2.57 -6.32 9.03
C LEU A 191 3.02 -4.90 9.38
N ALA A 192 2.64 -4.43 10.57
CA ALA A 192 3.06 -3.13 11.06
C ALA A 192 4.59 -3.06 11.21
N ASN A 193 5.23 -4.10 11.75
CA ASN A 193 6.68 -4.17 11.89
C ASN A 193 7.37 -4.19 10.52
N MET A 194 6.91 -5.01 9.57
CA MET A 194 7.43 -5.01 8.22
C MET A 194 7.29 -3.61 7.58
N LEU A 195 6.13 -2.98 7.70
CA LEU A 195 5.86 -1.66 7.13
C LEU A 195 6.64 -0.53 7.83
N ARG A 196 6.92 -0.66 9.14
CA ARG A 196 7.85 0.24 9.87
C ARG A 196 9.29 0.10 9.38
N ASN A 197 9.65 -1.08 8.87
CA ASN A 197 11.00 -1.38 8.37
C ASN A 197 11.17 -1.02 6.89
N MET A 198 10.09 -0.78 6.15
CA MET A 198 10.15 -0.27 4.77
C MET A 198 10.23 1.25 4.77
N THR A 199 11.21 1.79 4.07
CA THR A 199 11.31 3.24 3.89
C THR A 199 10.38 3.73 2.79
N ALA A 200 9.71 4.85 3.01
CA ALA A 200 8.88 5.50 2.00
C ALA A 200 9.65 5.86 0.72
N SER A 201 10.97 6.03 0.80
CA SER A 201 11.83 6.28 -0.37
C SER A 201 11.83 5.13 -1.39
N GLN A 202 11.48 3.93 -0.97
CA GLN A 202 11.34 2.74 -1.82
C GLN A 202 9.97 2.66 -2.50
N LEU A 203 8.98 3.43 -2.03
CA LEU A 203 7.61 3.37 -2.52
C LEU A 203 7.41 4.30 -3.72
N ASP A 204 6.67 3.85 -4.74
CA ASP A 204 6.18 4.65 -5.86
C ASP A 204 4.78 5.18 -5.54
N GLN A 205 3.86 4.25 -5.24
CA GLN A 205 2.46 4.58 -4.99
C GLN A 205 1.80 3.55 -4.08
N ILE A 206 0.70 3.97 -3.43
CA ILE A 206 -0.21 3.12 -2.68
C ILE A 206 -1.54 3.08 -3.43
N GLU A 207 -2.01 1.89 -3.80
CA GLU A 207 -3.30 1.68 -4.45
C GLU A 207 -4.30 1.17 -3.39
N ILE A 208 -5.40 1.88 -3.19
CA ILE A 208 -6.44 1.56 -2.21
C ILE A 208 -7.67 1.09 -2.98
N MET A 209 -8.09 -0.15 -2.74
CA MET A 209 -9.23 -0.81 -3.40
C MET A 209 -10.19 -1.34 -2.34
N THR A 210 -11.34 -0.72 -2.16
CA THR A 210 -12.39 -1.22 -1.24
C THR A 210 -13.08 -2.47 -1.78
N ASN A 211 -13.28 -2.54 -3.09
CA ASN A 211 -13.78 -3.72 -3.79
C ASN A 211 -12.76 -4.11 -4.88
N PRO A 212 -11.71 -4.89 -4.59
CA PRO A 212 -10.72 -5.27 -5.59
C PRO A 212 -11.32 -6.12 -6.71
N PRO A 213 -10.84 -6.00 -7.97
CA PRO A 213 -11.23 -6.88 -9.07
C PRO A 213 -11.01 -8.37 -8.78
N ALA A 214 -11.75 -9.25 -9.47
CA ALA A 214 -11.75 -10.72 -9.25
C ALA A 214 -10.37 -11.39 -9.38
N LYS A 215 -9.40 -10.76 -10.04
CA LYS A 215 -8.01 -11.23 -10.13
C LYS A 215 -7.22 -11.17 -8.81
N TYR A 216 -7.69 -10.38 -7.86
CA TYR A 216 -7.16 -10.37 -6.50
C TYR A 216 -7.85 -11.47 -5.69
N ASP A 217 -7.18 -11.96 -4.66
CA ASP A 217 -7.78 -12.93 -3.75
C ASP A 217 -9.06 -12.35 -3.13
N ALA A 218 -10.03 -13.21 -2.86
CA ALA A 218 -11.30 -12.80 -2.26
C ALA A 218 -11.14 -12.35 -0.80
N ALA A 219 -10.00 -12.62 -0.19
CA ALA A 219 -9.68 -12.23 1.17
C ALA A 219 -9.61 -10.72 1.38
N GLY A 220 -9.96 -10.28 2.60
CA GLY A 220 -9.97 -8.88 3.05
C GLY A 220 -11.32 -8.20 2.93
N ASN A 221 -12.11 -8.23 3.99
CA ASN A 221 -13.47 -7.71 4.05
C ASN A 221 -13.58 -6.20 3.80
N ALA A 222 -12.59 -5.43 4.25
CA ALA A 222 -12.54 -3.98 4.03
C ALA A 222 -11.90 -3.60 2.68
N GLY A 223 -11.27 -4.55 2.00
CA GLY A 223 -10.60 -4.34 0.71
C GLY A 223 -9.09 -4.62 0.74
N VAL A 224 -8.40 -4.11 -0.28
CA VAL A 224 -6.97 -4.33 -0.51
C VAL A 224 -6.24 -3.00 -0.60
N ILE A 225 -5.10 -2.92 0.06
CA ILE A 225 -4.11 -1.85 -0.10
C ILE A 225 -2.89 -2.44 -0.79
N ASN A 226 -2.55 -1.95 -1.99
CA ASN A 226 -1.40 -2.43 -2.73
C ASN A 226 -0.28 -1.37 -2.75
N ILE A 227 0.76 -1.62 -1.99
CA ILE A 227 1.95 -0.78 -1.93
C ILE A 227 2.86 -1.14 -3.10
N LYS A 228 3.11 -0.19 -4.00
CA LYS A 228 4.02 -0.37 -5.13
C LYS A 228 5.37 0.25 -4.85
N THR A 229 6.40 -0.57 -5.00
CA THR A 229 7.78 -0.10 -4.90
C THR A 229 8.23 0.55 -6.21
N LYS A 230 9.20 1.45 -6.12
CA LYS A 230 9.79 2.11 -7.29
C LYS A 230 10.45 1.12 -8.21
N LYS A 231 10.05 1.15 -9.48
CA LYS A 231 10.68 0.38 -10.55
C LYS A 231 11.44 1.32 -11.46
N ASN A 232 12.73 1.15 -11.52
CA ASN A 232 13.57 2.02 -12.33
C ASN A 232 13.58 1.56 -13.80
N LYS A 233 13.36 2.51 -14.71
CA LYS A 233 13.28 2.26 -16.16
C LYS A 233 14.56 2.65 -16.90
N LEU A 234 15.58 3.12 -16.17
CA LEU A 234 16.86 3.56 -16.75
C LEU A 234 17.72 2.36 -17.14
N PHE A 235 18.32 2.38 -18.34
CA PHE A 235 19.45 1.52 -18.66
C PHE A 235 20.70 2.07 -17.97
N GLY A 236 21.54 1.17 -17.45
CA GLY A 236 22.69 1.50 -16.62
C GLY A 236 22.43 1.13 -15.17
N TYR A 237 23.05 1.83 -14.26
CA TYR A 237 22.86 1.61 -12.83
C TYR A 237 22.29 2.84 -12.12
N ASN A 238 21.57 2.59 -11.07
CA ASN A 238 21.02 3.62 -10.18
C ASN A 238 20.76 3.02 -8.81
N GLY A 239 20.69 3.88 -7.82
CA GLY A 239 20.37 3.47 -6.46
C GLY A 239 20.23 4.65 -5.52
N SER A 240 20.04 4.33 -4.26
CA SER A 240 19.98 5.30 -3.19
C SER A 240 20.53 4.73 -1.88
N ILE A 241 21.10 5.62 -1.07
CA ILE A 241 21.49 5.36 0.31
C ILE A 241 20.67 6.30 1.17
N THR A 242 20.01 5.75 2.18
CA THR A 242 19.24 6.53 3.15
C THR A 242 19.73 6.19 4.54
N THR A 243 19.99 7.20 5.36
CA THR A 243 20.26 7.07 6.79
C THR A 243 19.32 7.99 7.55
N GLY A 244 18.77 7.49 8.64
CA GLY A 244 17.81 8.21 9.46
C GLY A 244 18.02 7.96 10.95
N TYR A 245 17.96 9.04 11.70
CA TYR A 245 17.94 9.05 13.16
C TYR A 245 16.58 9.52 13.63
N THR A 246 15.99 8.84 14.59
CA THR A 246 14.71 9.23 15.21
C THR A 246 14.88 9.20 16.72
N GLN A 247 14.53 10.30 17.39
CA GLN A 247 14.47 10.42 18.82
C GLN A 247 13.02 10.49 19.29
N GLY A 248 12.56 9.43 19.95
CA GLY A 248 11.39 9.40 20.81
C GLY A 248 11.87 9.35 22.27
N ARG A 249 11.26 8.50 23.12
CA ARG A 249 11.83 8.18 24.45
C ARG A 249 13.21 7.56 24.29
N TYR A 250 13.39 6.72 23.26
CA TYR A 250 14.65 6.07 22.92
C TYR A 250 15.08 6.38 21.48
N ALA A 251 16.40 6.28 21.24
CA ALA A 251 16.99 6.45 19.93
C ALA A 251 16.69 5.28 18.98
N ARG A 252 16.36 5.59 17.73
CA ARG A 252 16.08 4.62 16.66
C ARG A 252 16.88 4.99 15.42
N PHE A 253 17.33 3.98 14.69
CA PHE A 253 18.12 4.15 13.48
C PHE A 253 17.45 3.41 12.32
N ASN A 254 17.52 4.00 11.14
CA ASN A 254 16.98 3.41 9.91
C ASN A 254 17.98 3.63 8.78
N GLU A 255 18.47 2.56 8.20
CA GLU A 255 19.43 2.57 7.10
C GLU A 255 18.92 1.72 5.94
N ALA A 256 19.04 2.23 4.73
CA ALA A 256 18.59 1.53 3.54
C ALA A 256 19.54 1.78 2.37
N VAL A 257 19.86 0.72 1.65
CA VAL A 257 20.61 0.76 0.39
C VAL A 257 19.76 0.09 -0.68
N SER A 258 19.55 0.79 -1.79
CA SER A 258 18.94 0.22 -2.97
C SER A 258 19.88 0.31 -4.16
N PHE A 259 19.93 -0.73 -4.96
CA PHE A 259 20.72 -0.80 -6.18
C PHE A 259 19.91 -1.46 -7.30
N ASN A 260 19.99 -0.92 -8.49
CA ASN A 260 19.41 -1.49 -9.69
C ASN A 260 20.40 -1.33 -10.86
N TYR A 261 20.59 -2.41 -11.59
CA TYR A 261 21.31 -2.46 -12.85
C TYR A 261 20.43 -3.02 -13.94
N ARG A 262 20.33 -2.33 -15.06
CA ARG A 262 19.51 -2.79 -16.19
C ARG A 262 20.23 -2.62 -17.52
N ASN A 263 20.19 -3.67 -18.33
CA ASN A 263 20.57 -3.62 -19.71
C ASN A 263 19.44 -4.20 -20.61
N LYS A 264 19.72 -4.50 -21.89
CA LYS A 264 18.70 -5.02 -22.82
C LYS A 264 18.17 -6.40 -22.43
N LYS A 265 18.99 -7.25 -21.79
CA LYS A 265 18.67 -8.65 -21.49
C LYS A 265 18.41 -8.88 -19.99
N VAL A 266 19.08 -8.15 -19.13
CA VAL A 266 19.08 -8.39 -17.68
C VAL A 266 18.62 -7.13 -16.93
N ASN A 267 17.77 -7.31 -15.91
CA ASN A 267 17.47 -6.31 -14.90
C ASN A 267 17.74 -6.94 -13.53
N PHE A 268 18.84 -6.55 -12.90
CA PHE A 268 19.17 -6.92 -11.53
C PHE A 268 18.72 -5.80 -10.60
N PHE A 269 18.13 -6.14 -9.46
CA PHE A 269 17.76 -5.19 -8.40
C PHE A 269 17.99 -5.80 -7.04
N SER A 270 18.44 -4.97 -6.12
CA SER A 270 18.61 -5.35 -4.71
C SER A 270 18.24 -4.21 -3.78
N ASN A 271 17.74 -4.58 -2.61
CA ASN A 271 17.49 -3.69 -1.49
C ASN A 271 18.00 -4.35 -0.22
N PHE A 272 18.68 -3.60 0.61
CA PHE A 272 19.07 -4.00 1.95
C PHE A 272 18.57 -2.93 2.92
N ASN A 273 17.97 -3.35 4.03
CA ASN A 273 17.53 -2.44 5.08
C ASN A 273 17.97 -2.97 6.43
N TYR A 274 18.41 -2.04 7.27
CA TYR A 274 18.62 -2.24 8.68
C TYR A 274 17.79 -1.24 9.45
N ASN A 275 17.10 -1.71 10.49
CA ASN A 275 16.33 -0.85 11.38
C ASN A 275 16.56 -1.29 12.82
N ARG A 276 17.02 -0.37 13.67
CA ARG A 276 17.04 -0.53 15.12
C ARG A 276 15.86 0.20 15.71
N ASN A 277 14.92 -0.54 16.26
CA ASN A 277 13.79 -0.01 17.01
C ASN A 277 14.04 -0.16 18.51
N HIS A 278 13.72 0.88 19.28
CA HIS A 278 13.69 0.88 20.70
C HIS A 278 12.51 1.75 21.12
N ARG A 279 11.47 1.15 21.70
CA ARG A 279 10.19 1.81 22.03
C ARG A 279 9.70 1.41 23.39
N SER A 280 9.01 2.32 24.06
CA SER A 280 8.25 2.06 25.27
C SER A 280 6.76 2.16 25.03
N GLN A 281 6.02 1.45 25.85
CA GLN A 281 4.56 1.45 25.90
C GLN A 281 4.13 1.29 27.35
N GLU A 282 3.10 2.03 27.77
CA GLU A 282 2.51 1.94 29.10
C GLU A 282 1.03 1.55 28.93
N LEU A 283 0.62 0.46 29.58
CA LEU A 283 -0.73 -0.07 29.52
C LEU A 283 -1.35 -0.03 30.92
N PHE A 284 -2.51 0.62 31.02
CA PHE A 284 -3.31 0.68 32.24
C PHE A 284 -4.63 -0.03 32.00
N ILE A 285 -5.01 -0.95 32.88
CA ILE A 285 -6.26 -1.71 32.80
C ILE A 285 -6.93 -1.68 34.17
N LEU A 286 -8.14 -1.11 34.25
CA LEU A 286 -9.01 -1.18 35.42
C LEU A 286 -10.13 -2.16 35.10
N ARG A 287 -10.22 -3.26 35.87
CA ARG A 287 -11.25 -4.31 35.74
C ARG A 287 -12.08 -4.42 37.01
N ASN A 288 -13.40 -4.38 36.86
CA ASN A 288 -14.34 -4.68 37.90
C ASN A 288 -14.90 -6.10 37.68
N PHE A 289 -14.51 -7.03 38.49
CA PHE A 289 -15.09 -8.38 38.49
C PHE A 289 -16.45 -8.32 39.18
N ARG A 290 -17.49 -8.81 38.50
CA ARG A 290 -18.87 -8.74 38.95
C ARG A 290 -19.41 -10.15 39.18
N ASP A 291 -20.22 -10.30 40.25
CA ASP A 291 -20.97 -11.53 40.47
C ASP A 291 -21.92 -11.80 39.29
N ALA A 292 -22.01 -13.02 38.87
CA ALA A 292 -22.80 -13.41 37.71
C ALA A 292 -24.31 -13.16 37.89
N ASN A 293 -24.81 -13.34 39.10
CA ASN A 293 -26.23 -13.25 39.45
C ASN A 293 -26.63 -11.85 39.85
N THR A 294 -25.91 -11.26 40.83
CA THR A 294 -26.26 -9.96 41.44
C THR A 294 -25.72 -8.77 40.64
N LYS A 295 -24.74 -9.00 39.73
CA LYS A 295 -23.99 -7.97 38.99
C LYS A 295 -23.22 -6.98 39.89
N ASN A 296 -23.16 -7.22 41.21
CA ASN A 296 -22.38 -6.42 42.16
C ASN A 296 -20.88 -6.65 41.95
N ILE A 297 -20.07 -5.63 42.23
CA ILE A 297 -18.61 -5.75 42.17
C ILE A 297 -18.15 -6.70 43.27
N LYS A 298 -17.32 -7.67 42.98
CA LYS A 298 -16.68 -8.61 43.92
C LYS A 298 -15.23 -8.20 44.23
N SER A 299 -14.51 -7.75 43.17
CA SER A 299 -13.15 -7.28 43.27
C SER A 299 -12.81 -6.30 42.17
N ILE A 300 -11.85 -5.42 42.43
CA ILE A 300 -11.37 -4.41 41.50
C ILE A 300 -9.87 -4.64 41.30
N PHE A 301 -9.46 -4.80 40.02
CA PHE A 301 -8.08 -4.99 39.62
C PHE A 301 -7.60 -3.74 38.90
N ASP A 302 -6.64 -3.01 39.52
CA ASP A 302 -5.99 -1.85 38.92
C ASP A 302 -4.58 -2.23 38.50
N GLN A 303 -4.40 -2.43 37.22
CA GLN A 303 -3.17 -2.94 36.60
C GLN A 303 -2.44 -1.85 35.85
N SER A 304 -1.14 -1.74 36.06
CA SER A 304 -0.20 -0.98 35.25
C SER A 304 0.89 -1.89 34.71
N THR A 305 1.21 -1.75 33.42
CA THR A 305 2.24 -2.51 32.74
C THR A 305 3.16 -1.58 31.97
N ASP A 306 4.44 -1.57 32.30
CA ASP A 306 5.49 -0.90 31.54
C ASP A 306 6.15 -1.91 30.59
N MET A 307 6.20 -1.56 29.31
CA MET A 307 6.76 -2.43 28.28
C MET A 307 7.86 -1.70 27.50
N VAL A 308 8.95 -2.39 27.25
CA VAL A 308 10.05 -1.92 26.41
C VAL A 308 10.36 -2.97 25.36
N ASN A 309 10.32 -2.56 24.09
CA ASN A 309 10.67 -3.41 22.96
C ASN A 309 11.95 -2.91 22.29
N GLN A 310 12.93 -3.78 22.19
CA GLN A 310 14.18 -3.57 21.44
C GLN A 310 14.23 -4.58 20.30
N SER A 311 14.42 -4.12 19.07
CA SER A 311 14.54 -5.02 17.93
C SER A 311 15.55 -4.52 16.91
N HIS A 312 16.23 -5.48 16.28
CA HIS A 312 17.13 -5.28 15.15
C HIS A 312 16.53 -5.99 13.94
N ASN A 313 16.15 -5.23 12.94
CA ASN A 313 15.53 -5.80 11.76
C ASN A 313 16.48 -5.69 10.56
N TYR A 314 16.88 -6.83 10.03
CA TYR A 314 17.67 -6.96 8.82
C TYR A 314 16.78 -7.52 7.72
N SER A 315 16.62 -6.81 6.62
CA SER A 315 15.90 -7.33 5.47
C SER A 315 16.69 -7.16 4.19
N ALA A 316 16.69 -8.18 3.37
CA ALA A 316 17.35 -8.21 2.08
C ALA A 316 16.39 -8.71 1.00
N LYS A 317 16.39 -8.06 -0.14
CA LYS A 317 15.70 -8.49 -1.36
C LYS A 317 16.68 -8.42 -2.52
N ALA A 318 16.77 -9.49 -3.29
CA ALA A 318 17.50 -9.50 -4.53
C ALA A 318 16.64 -10.14 -5.64
N GLY A 319 16.74 -9.64 -6.85
CA GLY A 319 16.02 -10.23 -7.96
C GLY A 319 16.69 -9.99 -9.29
N VAL A 320 16.49 -10.91 -10.21
CA VAL A 320 16.95 -10.83 -11.58
C VAL A 320 15.79 -11.11 -12.53
N ASP A 321 15.62 -10.25 -13.53
CA ASP A 321 14.75 -10.49 -14.66
C ASP A 321 15.60 -10.70 -15.90
N PHE A 322 15.37 -11.80 -16.57
CA PHE A 322 16.03 -12.14 -17.82
C PHE A 322 15.03 -12.04 -18.97
N THR A 323 15.33 -11.17 -19.92
CA THR A 323 14.56 -11.01 -21.17
C THR A 323 15.00 -12.07 -22.16
N VAL A 324 14.28 -13.19 -22.22
CA VAL A 324 14.57 -14.34 -23.10
C VAL A 324 14.35 -13.95 -24.56
N SER A 325 13.25 -13.22 -24.82
CA SER A 325 12.92 -12.70 -26.15
C SER A 325 12.34 -11.29 -26.03
N LYS A 326 12.00 -10.64 -27.16
CA LYS A 326 11.32 -9.33 -27.16
C LYS A 326 9.99 -9.36 -26.38
N ASN A 327 9.37 -10.52 -26.30
CA ASN A 327 8.04 -10.71 -25.70
C ASN A 327 8.07 -11.46 -24.37
N THR A 328 9.15 -12.19 -24.05
CA THR A 328 9.21 -13.12 -22.91
C THR A 328 10.24 -12.69 -21.89
N THR A 329 9.84 -12.68 -20.63
CA THR A 329 10.71 -12.42 -19.47
C THR A 329 10.51 -13.52 -18.44
N ILE A 330 11.60 -14.03 -17.89
CA ILE A 330 11.65 -14.92 -16.72
C ILE A 330 12.33 -14.14 -15.60
N GLY A 331 11.84 -14.23 -14.39
CA GLY A 331 12.41 -13.55 -13.25
C GLY A 331 12.46 -14.44 -12.03
N LEU A 332 13.54 -14.28 -11.25
CA LEU A 332 13.69 -14.87 -9.92
C LEU A 332 13.81 -13.74 -8.90
N VAL A 333 13.05 -13.83 -7.82
CA VAL A 333 13.12 -12.89 -6.70
C VAL A 333 13.31 -13.66 -5.41
N LEU A 334 14.33 -13.29 -4.64
CA LEU A 334 14.62 -13.82 -3.32
C LEU A 334 14.41 -12.70 -2.31
N ASN A 335 13.75 -13.00 -1.19
CA ASN A 335 13.65 -12.10 -0.05
C ASN A 335 13.99 -12.88 1.22
N GLY A 336 14.54 -12.17 2.18
CA GLY A 336 14.72 -12.68 3.52
C GLY A 336 14.69 -11.56 4.53
N PHE A 337 14.23 -11.87 5.74
CA PHE A 337 14.46 -11.02 6.88
C PHE A 337 14.86 -11.83 8.12
N TYR A 338 15.56 -11.15 9.02
CA TYR A 338 15.91 -11.63 10.33
C TYR A 338 15.63 -10.52 11.34
N ASN A 339 14.80 -10.82 12.33
CA ASN A 339 14.36 -9.87 13.35
C ASN A 339 14.54 -10.48 14.76
N PRO A 340 15.72 -10.36 15.36
CA PRO A 340 15.87 -10.60 16.80
C PRO A 340 15.25 -9.42 17.57
N SER A 341 14.43 -9.74 18.56
CA SER A 341 13.79 -8.78 19.44
C SER A 341 13.82 -9.23 20.88
N LEU A 342 13.88 -8.26 21.77
CA LEU A 342 13.77 -8.41 23.21
C LEU A 342 12.62 -7.55 23.69
N TRP A 343 11.63 -8.18 24.29
CA TRP A 343 10.47 -7.50 24.87
C TRP A 343 10.45 -7.72 26.37
N GLN A 344 10.67 -6.66 27.10
CA GLN A 344 10.59 -6.63 28.55
C GLN A 344 9.25 -6.04 28.97
N SER A 345 8.58 -6.69 29.91
CA SER A 345 7.30 -6.22 30.49
C SER A 345 7.35 -6.35 32.01
N SER A 346 7.00 -5.27 32.69
CA SER A 346 6.86 -5.21 34.12
C SER A 346 5.43 -4.78 34.46
N THR A 347 4.69 -5.70 35.08
CA THR A 347 3.27 -5.49 35.43
C THR A 347 3.14 -5.41 36.93
N LYS A 348 2.33 -4.47 37.42
CA LYS A 348 1.89 -4.37 38.80
C LYS A 348 0.37 -4.27 38.83
N THR A 349 -0.29 -5.13 39.61
CA THR A 349 -1.74 -5.18 39.75
C THR A 349 -2.08 -5.02 41.23
N PHE A 350 -2.82 -3.98 41.56
CA PHE A 350 -3.44 -3.79 42.85
C PHE A 350 -4.84 -4.40 42.84
N ILE A 351 -5.16 -5.21 43.86
CA ILE A 351 -6.44 -5.90 43.99
C ILE A 351 -7.15 -5.33 45.21
N TYR A 352 -8.38 -4.83 44.97
CA TYR A 352 -9.22 -4.22 46.01
C TYR A 352 -10.51 -5.03 46.19
N ASP A 353 -11.04 -4.98 47.40
CA ASP A 353 -12.38 -5.44 47.70
C ASP A 353 -13.47 -4.49 47.12
N PRO A 354 -14.78 -4.82 47.25
CA PRO A 354 -15.87 -3.93 46.78
C PRO A 354 -15.93 -2.55 47.42
N ASN A 355 -15.30 -2.39 48.59
CA ASN A 355 -15.25 -1.14 49.35
C ASN A 355 -14.01 -0.30 49.04
N ASN A 356 -13.21 -0.68 47.99
CA ASN A 356 -11.95 -0.07 47.61
C ASN A 356 -10.84 -0.23 48.68
N ILE A 357 -10.87 -1.30 49.52
CA ILE A 357 -9.82 -1.63 50.43
C ILE A 357 -8.83 -2.54 49.74
N LEU A 358 -7.54 -2.18 49.72
CA LEU A 358 -6.45 -3.00 49.15
C LEU A 358 -6.36 -4.33 49.89
N THR A 359 -6.48 -5.45 49.18
CA THR A 359 -6.34 -6.80 49.70
C THR A 359 -5.02 -7.44 49.32
N ASP A 360 -4.63 -7.33 48.06
CA ASP A 360 -3.45 -8.00 47.52
C ASP A 360 -2.73 -7.14 46.47
N VAL A 361 -1.45 -7.41 46.26
CA VAL A 361 -0.66 -6.85 45.17
C VAL A 361 0.04 -7.99 44.43
N THR A 362 -0.07 -8.00 43.11
CA THR A 362 0.64 -8.96 42.28
C THR A 362 1.61 -8.21 41.38
N THR A 363 2.84 -8.72 41.24
CA THR A 363 3.78 -8.25 40.21
C THR A 363 4.11 -9.38 39.26
N ALA A 364 4.30 -9.03 37.99
CA ALA A 364 4.74 -9.98 36.99
C ALA A 364 5.84 -9.34 36.13
N TYR A 365 6.90 -10.08 35.88
CA TYR A 365 8.00 -9.65 35.03
C TYR A 365 8.26 -10.74 33.97
N THR A 366 8.42 -10.29 32.74
CA THR A 366 8.80 -11.15 31.62
C THR A 366 9.85 -10.47 30.73
N GLU A 367 10.75 -11.28 30.17
CA GLU A 367 11.79 -10.87 29.24
C GLU A 367 11.75 -11.81 28.02
N ASN A 368 10.91 -11.51 27.06
CA ASN A 368 10.71 -12.37 25.90
C ASN A 368 11.81 -12.15 24.87
N GLU A 369 12.61 -13.17 24.61
CA GLU A 369 13.51 -13.22 23.46
C GLU A 369 12.80 -13.86 22.27
N GLU A 370 12.70 -13.13 21.18
CA GLU A 370 12.10 -13.64 19.97
C GLU A 370 13.06 -13.49 18.78
N LYS A 371 13.15 -14.53 17.95
CA LYS A 371 14.00 -14.57 16.75
C LYS A 371 13.17 -15.01 15.55
N TRP A 372 12.70 -14.04 14.76
CA TRP A 372 11.98 -14.28 13.51
C TRP A 372 12.92 -14.36 12.32
N LYS A 373 12.71 -15.39 11.50
CA LYS A 373 13.40 -15.58 10.21
C LYS A 373 12.36 -15.84 9.13
N ASN A 374 12.52 -15.19 7.99
CA ASN A 374 11.76 -15.49 6.79
C ASN A 374 12.70 -15.68 5.61
N PHE A 375 12.38 -16.63 4.78
CA PHE A 375 12.92 -16.78 3.44
C PHE A 375 11.77 -16.96 2.46
N SER A 376 11.82 -16.25 1.33
CA SER A 376 10.87 -16.45 0.25
C SER A 376 11.56 -16.39 -1.11
N SER A 377 11.10 -17.24 -2.03
CA SER A 377 11.49 -17.25 -3.43
C SER A 377 10.26 -17.19 -4.33
N ASN A 378 10.37 -16.44 -5.42
CA ASN A 378 9.36 -16.37 -6.45
C ASN A 378 10.00 -16.53 -7.82
N LEU A 379 9.60 -17.56 -8.54
CA LEU A 379 9.91 -17.74 -9.97
C LEU A 379 8.71 -17.20 -10.75
N ASN A 380 8.94 -16.26 -11.64
CA ASN A 380 7.90 -15.65 -12.44
C ASN A 380 8.21 -15.71 -13.92
N PHE A 381 7.16 -15.93 -14.69
CA PHE A 381 7.18 -15.99 -16.15
C PHE A 381 6.16 -14.98 -16.69
N ARG A 382 6.52 -14.30 -17.76
CA ARG A 382 5.64 -13.40 -18.48
C ARG A 382 5.92 -13.45 -19.96
N THR A 383 4.90 -13.67 -20.77
CA THR A 383 5.02 -13.58 -22.22
C THR A 383 3.86 -12.81 -22.83
N LYS A 384 4.18 -11.94 -23.78
CA LYS A 384 3.19 -11.31 -24.65
C LYS A 384 3.04 -12.19 -25.87
N LEU A 385 1.81 -12.57 -26.20
CA LEU A 385 1.50 -13.46 -27.30
C LEU A 385 1.35 -12.69 -28.61
N ASP A 386 0.95 -11.40 -28.54
CA ASP A 386 0.77 -10.52 -29.68
C ASP A 386 1.17 -9.06 -29.37
N THR A 387 1.01 -8.19 -30.35
CA THR A 387 1.24 -6.74 -30.23
C THR A 387 0.02 -5.99 -29.65
N ALA A 388 -1.16 -6.59 -29.63
CA ALA A 388 -2.38 -6.00 -29.09
C ALA A 388 -2.40 -6.03 -27.56
N GLY A 389 -1.50 -6.80 -26.93
CA GLY A 389 -1.35 -6.87 -25.48
C GLY A 389 -1.94 -8.14 -24.85
N GLN A 390 -2.17 -9.19 -25.68
CA GLN A 390 -2.47 -10.53 -25.19
C GLN A 390 -1.27 -11.05 -24.39
N GLU A 391 -1.51 -11.54 -23.17
CA GLU A 391 -0.43 -11.83 -22.22
C GLU A 391 -0.77 -13.03 -21.34
N ILE A 392 0.23 -13.87 -21.10
CA ILE A 392 0.20 -14.89 -20.05
C ILE A 392 1.24 -14.52 -19.00
N THR A 393 0.86 -14.64 -17.72
CA THR A 393 1.79 -14.58 -16.59
C THR A 393 1.62 -15.80 -15.71
N ALA A 394 2.74 -16.31 -15.17
CA ALA A 394 2.74 -17.39 -14.21
C ALA A 394 3.70 -17.06 -13.07
N ASP A 395 3.34 -17.46 -11.86
CA ASP A 395 4.12 -17.29 -10.65
C ASP A 395 4.15 -18.60 -9.86
N LEU A 396 5.34 -18.98 -9.38
CA LEU A 396 5.56 -20.05 -8.41
C LEU A 396 6.24 -19.45 -7.19
N ASP A 397 5.64 -19.64 -6.03
CA ASP A 397 6.10 -19.08 -4.76
C ASP A 397 6.43 -20.19 -3.76
N PHE A 398 7.53 -20.04 -3.06
CA PHE A 398 7.87 -20.77 -1.85
C PHE A 398 8.21 -19.77 -0.75
N ILE A 399 7.63 -19.97 0.45
CA ILE A 399 7.86 -19.09 1.58
C ILE A 399 7.97 -19.93 2.83
N GLN A 400 8.94 -19.61 3.67
CA GLN A 400 9.11 -20.20 4.98
C GLN A 400 9.28 -19.13 6.04
N TYR A 401 8.53 -19.26 7.13
CA TYR A 401 8.72 -18.52 8.36
C TYR A 401 9.19 -19.48 9.44
N LYS A 402 10.20 -19.08 10.20
CA LYS A 402 10.63 -19.75 11.42
C LYS A 402 10.77 -18.74 12.53
N ALA A 403 10.10 -19.01 13.64
CA ALA A 403 10.25 -18.24 14.85
C ALA A 403 10.65 -19.15 16.01
N THR A 404 11.31 -18.57 16.98
CA THR A 404 11.48 -19.15 18.32
C THR A 404 11.29 -18.02 19.30
N SER A 405 10.33 -18.18 20.20
CA SER A 405 10.10 -17.26 21.32
C SER A 405 10.40 -17.99 22.63
N ILE A 406 11.21 -17.36 23.48
CA ILE A 406 11.53 -17.81 24.84
C ILE A 406 10.90 -16.81 25.77
N GLN A 407 9.98 -17.27 26.61
CA GLN A 407 9.12 -16.42 27.47
C GLN A 407 9.22 -16.84 28.93
N PRO A 408 10.24 -16.39 29.68
CA PRO A 408 10.25 -16.51 31.10
C PRO A 408 9.25 -15.52 31.71
N LEU A 409 8.36 -16.00 32.58
CA LEU A 409 7.43 -15.20 33.38
C LEU A 409 7.64 -15.49 34.85
N THR A 410 7.90 -14.45 35.62
CA THR A 410 7.98 -14.53 37.07
C THR A 410 6.87 -13.72 37.70
N SER A 411 5.99 -14.35 38.49
CA SER A 411 4.91 -13.68 39.22
C SER A 411 5.16 -13.76 40.73
N THR A 412 4.98 -12.64 41.41
CA THR A 412 5.16 -12.54 42.87
C THR A 412 3.89 -11.93 43.48
N TYR A 413 3.55 -12.39 44.68
CA TYR A 413 2.29 -12.12 45.35
C TYR A 413 2.56 -11.53 46.74
N TYR A 414 1.85 -10.45 47.06
CA TYR A 414 1.99 -9.73 48.34
C TYR A 414 0.60 -9.46 48.94
N ASP A 415 0.56 -9.41 50.25
CA ASP A 415 -0.59 -8.89 50.99
C ASP A 415 -0.66 -7.34 50.91
N ASN A 416 -1.66 -6.78 51.55
CA ASN A 416 -1.85 -5.33 51.62
C ASN A 416 -0.77 -4.59 52.44
N MET A 417 0.01 -5.31 53.26
CA MET A 417 1.13 -4.76 54.04
C MET A 417 2.48 -4.87 53.29
N GLY A 418 2.50 -5.52 52.11
CA GLY A 418 3.70 -5.73 51.28
C GLY A 418 4.49 -6.97 51.64
N ASN A 419 3.97 -7.88 52.50
CA ASN A 419 4.61 -9.16 52.80
C ASN A 419 4.31 -10.14 51.66
N MET A 420 5.32 -10.94 51.29
CA MET A 420 5.15 -11.99 50.28
C MET A 420 4.23 -13.09 50.85
N THR A 421 3.16 -13.42 50.13
CA THR A 421 2.16 -14.40 50.57
C THR A 421 2.49 -15.83 50.16
N GLN A 422 3.30 -16.00 49.12
CA GLN A 422 3.77 -17.30 48.62
C GLN A 422 5.06 -17.14 47.81
N ALA A 423 5.77 -18.26 47.56
CA ALA A 423 6.93 -18.28 46.72
C ALA A 423 6.59 -17.81 45.29
N PRO A 424 7.52 -17.14 44.57
CA PRO A 424 7.29 -16.69 43.18
C PRO A 424 6.92 -17.85 42.26
N ASP A 425 5.95 -17.63 41.41
CA ASP A 425 5.56 -18.57 40.37
C ASP A 425 6.39 -18.27 39.10
N VAL A 426 7.22 -19.23 38.70
CA VAL A 426 8.12 -19.08 37.55
C VAL A 426 7.68 -20.04 36.45
N LEU A 427 7.34 -19.48 35.29
CA LEU A 427 6.92 -20.20 34.11
C LEU A 427 7.87 -19.91 32.96
N ASN A 428 8.43 -20.94 32.33
CA ASN A 428 9.31 -20.80 31.17
C ASN A 428 8.62 -21.33 29.93
N GLY A 429 8.32 -20.47 28.98
CA GLY A 429 7.73 -20.82 27.68
C GLY A 429 8.81 -20.95 26.61
N THR A 430 8.70 -21.97 25.77
CA THR A 430 9.47 -22.14 24.53
C THR A 430 8.50 -22.44 23.40
N LEU A 431 8.39 -21.51 22.46
CA LEU A 431 7.35 -21.51 21.42
C LEU A 431 7.98 -21.44 20.02
N PRO A 432 8.45 -22.58 19.48
CA PRO A 432 8.88 -22.63 18.08
C PRO A 432 7.68 -22.64 17.15
N THR A 433 7.78 -21.88 16.07
CA THR A 433 6.79 -21.77 14.97
C THR A 433 7.49 -22.02 13.65
N ASN A 434 6.90 -22.86 12.80
CA ASN A 434 7.38 -23.10 11.45
C ASN A 434 6.21 -23.13 10.46
N ILE A 435 6.17 -22.14 9.55
CA ILE A 435 5.12 -22.02 8.55
C ILE A 435 5.74 -22.13 7.17
N LYS A 436 5.21 -23.02 6.34
CA LYS A 436 5.61 -23.20 4.95
C LYS A 436 4.42 -22.95 4.03
N ILE A 437 4.65 -22.17 2.97
CA ILE A 437 3.63 -21.81 1.99
C ILE A 437 4.17 -22.10 0.59
N TYR A 438 3.41 -22.82 -0.20
CA TYR A 438 3.64 -23.08 -1.62
C TYR A 438 2.47 -22.53 -2.40
N SER A 439 2.71 -21.82 -3.49
CA SER A 439 1.63 -21.33 -4.34
C SER A 439 2.02 -21.33 -5.82
N GLY A 440 1.04 -21.67 -6.65
CA GLY A 440 1.13 -21.53 -8.10
C GLY A 440 -0.04 -20.71 -8.63
N LYS A 441 0.23 -19.76 -9.51
CA LYS A 441 -0.77 -18.89 -10.12
C LYS A 441 -0.48 -18.70 -11.61
N VAL A 442 -1.55 -18.73 -12.44
CA VAL A 442 -1.48 -18.40 -13.87
C VAL A 442 -2.60 -17.41 -14.19
N ASP A 443 -2.26 -16.32 -14.86
CA ASP A 443 -3.20 -15.32 -15.35
C ASP A 443 -3.08 -15.16 -16.86
N TYR A 444 -4.21 -15.07 -17.54
CA TYR A 444 -4.34 -14.77 -18.96
C TYR A 444 -5.08 -13.45 -19.15
N THR A 445 -4.57 -12.60 -20.02
CA THR A 445 -5.17 -11.31 -20.38
C THR A 445 -5.37 -11.25 -21.88
N LEU A 446 -6.60 -10.95 -22.32
CA LEU A 446 -7.00 -10.82 -23.72
C LEU A 446 -7.63 -9.44 -23.94
N PRO A 447 -6.89 -8.49 -24.54
CA PRO A 447 -7.49 -7.27 -25.09
C PRO A 447 -8.41 -7.62 -26.24
N LEU A 448 -9.59 -7.03 -26.26
CA LEU A 448 -10.63 -7.23 -27.26
C LEU A 448 -10.88 -5.92 -28.03
N LYS A 449 -11.62 -5.99 -29.14
CA LYS A 449 -12.04 -4.82 -29.91
C LYS A 449 -12.85 -3.83 -29.04
N LYS A 450 -12.82 -2.54 -29.40
CA LYS A 450 -13.53 -1.44 -28.70
C LYS A 450 -13.09 -1.30 -27.22
N ASP A 451 -11.77 -1.40 -26.95
CA ASP A 451 -11.17 -1.27 -25.63
C ASP A 451 -11.75 -2.22 -24.57
N ALA A 452 -12.39 -3.31 -25.00
CA ALA A 452 -12.83 -4.35 -24.12
C ALA A 452 -11.64 -5.22 -23.70
N LYS A 453 -11.70 -5.81 -22.48
CA LYS A 453 -10.65 -6.64 -21.94
C LYS A 453 -11.27 -7.83 -21.20
N PHE A 454 -10.78 -9.01 -21.51
CA PHE A 454 -11.06 -10.24 -20.79
C PHE A 454 -9.83 -10.69 -20.02
N GLU A 455 -9.99 -11.10 -18.78
CA GLU A 455 -8.96 -11.69 -17.94
C GLU A 455 -9.51 -12.98 -17.31
N ALA A 456 -8.69 -14.02 -17.25
CA ALA A 456 -9.00 -15.27 -16.56
C ALA A 456 -7.75 -15.77 -15.84
N GLY A 457 -7.90 -16.52 -14.77
CA GLY A 457 -6.76 -17.10 -14.08
C GLY A 457 -7.16 -18.19 -13.11
N PHE A 458 -6.13 -18.93 -12.70
CA PHE A 458 -6.19 -20.01 -11.73
C PHE A 458 -5.09 -19.85 -10.69
N LYS A 459 -5.40 -20.20 -9.45
CA LYS A 459 -4.46 -20.24 -8.33
C LYS A 459 -4.68 -21.49 -7.49
N THR A 460 -3.59 -22.10 -7.05
CA THR A 460 -3.59 -23.10 -5.97
C THR A 460 -2.54 -22.73 -4.93
N SER A 461 -2.82 -23.02 -3.66
CA SER A 461 -1.88 -22.80 -2.57
C SER A 461 -2.00 -23.86 -1.49
N PHE A 462 -0.88 -24.17 -0.86
CA PHE A 462 -0.75 -25.09 0.27
C PHE A 462 -0.02 -24.41 1.40
N VAL A 463 -0.56 -24.46 2.59
CA VAL A 463 0.04 -23.96 3.82
C VAL A 463 0.16 -25.11 4.81
N ASN A 464 1.32 -25.23 5.43
CA ASN A 464 1.57 -26.06 6.58
C ASN A 464 2.06 -25.17 7.71
N ASN A 465 1.36 -25.14 8.83
CA ASN A 465 1.70 -24.40 10.04
C ASN A 465 1.90 -25.39 11.19
N ASP A 466 3.09 -25.38 11.78
CA ASP A 466 3.51 -26.28 12.87
C ASP A 466 4.00 -25.44 14.04
N ASN A 467 3.24 -25.44 15.14
CA ASN A 467 3.50 -24.68 16.36
C ASN A 467 3.54 -25.64 17.55
N ASN A 468 4.65 -25.65 18.29
CA ASN A 468 4.82 -26.50 19.45
C ASN A 468 5.12 -25.65 20.69
N ALA A 469 4.10 -25.26 21.44
CA ALA A 469 4.29 -24.51 22.69
C ALA A 469 4.56 -25.46 23.85
N ARG A 470 5.72 -25.29 24.47
CA ARG A 470 6.12 -25.97 25.68
C ARG A 470 6.27 -24.96 26.80
N TYR A 471 5.56 -25.18 27.89
CA TYR A 471 5.69 -24.44 29.14
C TYR A 471 6.19 -25.38 30.23
N ASP A 472 7.17 -24.91 30.96
CA ASP A 472 7.74 -25.61 32.12
C ASP A 472 7.62 -24.70 33.37
N SER A 473 6.96 -25.19 34.42
CA SER A 473 6.88 -24.52 35.72
C SER A 473 8.08 -24.89 36.56
N LEU A 474 8.76 -23.90 37.13
CA LEU A 474 9.86 -24.13 38.07
C LEU A 474 9.27 -24.41 39.46
N LYS A 475 9.42 -25.65 39.92
CA LYS A 475 9.12 -26.04 41.29
C LYS A 475 10.42 -26.09 42.06
N THR A 476 10.39 -26.09 43.38
CA THR A 476 11.55 -26.06 44.30
C THR A 476 12.79 -26.83 43.79
N GLY A 477 13.60 -26.18 42.92
CA GLY A 477 14.86 -26.72 42.40
C GLY A 477 14.78 -27.61 41.16
N TYR A 478 13.59 -27.87 40.56
CA TYR A 478 13.42 -28.62 39.32
C TYR A 478 12.31 -28.06 38.40
N SER A 479 12.45 -28.31 37.10
CA SER A 479 11.49 -27.87 36.08
C SER A 479 10.50 -29.00 35.79
N VAL A 480 9.21 -28.69 35.80
CA VAL A 480 8.09 -29.61 35.48
C VAL A 480 7.30 -29.12 34.32
N LEU A 481 7.03 -30.01 33.37
CA LEU A 481 6.13 -29.69 32.24
C LEU A 481 4.77 -29.22 32.77
N ASP A 482 4.37 -28.02 32.34
CA ASP A 482 3.02 -27.50 32.56
C ASP A 482 2.08 -28.09 31.48
N SER A 483 1.43 -29.20 31.84
CA SER A 483 0.54 -29.92 30.95
C SER A 483 -0.69 -29.10 30.56
N GLY A 484 -1.15 -28.21 31.43
CA GLY A 484 -2.33 -27.36 31.14
C GLY A 484 -2.07 -26.24 30.10
N ARG A 485 -0.80 -25.93 29.88
CA ARG A 485 -0.36 -24.83 29.02
C ARG A 485 0.43 -25.28 27.78
N SER A 486 0.93 -26.53 27.78
CA SER A 486 1.70 -27.08 26.66
C SER A 486 0.82 -27.74 25.62
N ASN A 487 1.06 -27.43 24.35
CA ASN A 487 0.29 -27.97 23.23
C ASN A 487 1.11 -27.96 21.94
N HIS A 488 0.85 -28.94 21.05
CA HIS A 488 1.41 -28.98 19.71
C HIS A 488 0.28 -28.89 18.69
N PHE A 489 0.24 -27.80 17.94
CA PHE A 489 -0.79 -27.48 16.96
C PHE A 489 -0.24 -27.56 15.54
N ILE A 490 -0.83 -28.42 14.71
CA ILE A 490 -0.51 -28.57 13.28
C ILE A 490 -1.74 -28.22 12.48
N TYR A 491 -1.58 -27.34 11.48
CA TYR A 491 -2.65 -26.90 10.62
C TYR A 491 -2.21 -26.91 9.16
N ASP A 492 -2.96 -27.66 8.33
CA ASP A 492 -2.77 -27.73 6.90
C ASP A 492 -3.96 -27.09 6.19
N GLU A 493 -3.69 -26.29 5.15
CA GLU A 493 -4.73 -25.67 4.34
C GLU A 493 -4.38 -25.71 2.85
N ASN A 494 -5.38 -26.04 2.02
CA ASN A 494 -5.31 -25.93 0.58
C ASN A 494 -6.43 -25.03 0.07
N ILE A 495 -6.08 -24.01 -0.72
CA ILE A 495 -7.03 -23.10 -1.37
C ILE A 495 -6.84 -23.19 -2.89
N ASN A 496 -7.91 -23.53 -3.60
CA ASN A 496 -7.98 -23.55 -5.06
C ASN A 496 -8.96 -22.48 -5.53
N ALA A 497 -8.54 -21.65 -6.49
CA ALA A 497 -9.35 -20.55 -6.98
C ALA A 497 -9.27 -20.40 -8.49
N ALA A 498 -10.40 -20.09 -9.11
CA ALA A 498 -10.47 -19.68 -10.50
C ALA A 498 -11.25 -18.37 -10.62
N TYR A 499 -10.90 -17.53 -11.59
CA TYR A 499 -11.62 -16.29 -11.83
C TYR A 499 -11.71 -15.94 -13.30
N ILE A 500 -12.75 -15.17 -13.62
CA ILE A 500 -12.91 -14.44 -14.86
C ILE A 500 -13.21 -12.97 -14.56
N ASN A 501 -12.78 -12.08 -15.43
CA ASN A 501 -13.04 -10.65 -15.34
C ASN A 501 -13.21 -10.06 -16.74
N TYR A 502 -14.28 -9.31 -16.96
CA TYR A 502 -14.56 -8.66 -18.23
C TYR A 502 -14.80 -7.18 -18.01
N SER A 503 -14.13 -6.33 -18.79
CA SER A 503 -14.34 -4.89 -18.75
C SER A 503 -14.54 -4.34 -20.15
N ARG A 504 -15.47 -3.36 -20.29
CA ARG A 504 -15.78 -2.75 -21.59
C ARG A 504 -16.34 -1.34 -21.42
N PRO A 505 -15.89 -0.38 -22.24
CA PRO A 505 -16.63 0.86 -22.48
C PRO A 505 -17.96 0.56 -23.23
N LEU A 506 -19.06 1.09 -22.71
CA LEU A 506 -20.41 0.99 -23.28
C LEU A 506 -20.79 2.36 -23.84
N GLY A 507 -20.42 2.61 -25.09
CA GLY A 507 -20.55 3.93 -25.71
C GLY A 507 -19.54 4.95 -25.15
N LYS A 508 -19.87 6.26 -25.21
CA LYS A 508 -18.95 7.35 -24.83
C LYS A 508 -18.99 7.70 -23.33
N LYS A 509 -20.05 7.30 -22.64
CA LYS A 509 -20.30 7.77 -21.26
C LYS A 509 -20.21 6.66 -20.20
N TRP A 510 -20.39 5.41 -20.59
CA TRP A 510 -20.44 4.29 -19.67
C TRP A 510 -19.21 3.39 -19.78
N THR A 511 -18.74 2.87 -18.67
CA THR A 511 -17.76 1.78 -18.62
C THR A 511 -18.23 0.77 -17.58
N ALA A 512 -18.27 -0.51 -17.96
CA ALA A 512 -18.67 -1.59 -17.09
C ALA A 512 -17.52 -2.58 -16.91
N GLN A 513 -17.41 -3.18 -15.72
CA GLN A 513 -16.52 -4.28 -15.41
C GLN A 513 -17.25 -5.28 -14.52
N PHE A 514 -17.19 -6.56 -14.88
CA PHE A 514 -17.76 -7.67 -14.13
C PHE A 514 -16.69 -8.70 -13.88
N GLY A 515 -16.63 -9.22 -12.68
CA GLY A 515 -15.73 -10.29 -12.29
C GLY A 515 -16.44 -11.33 -11.44
N LEU A 516 -16.06 -12.58 -11.62
CA LEU A 516 -16.50 -13.68 -10.79
C LEU A 516 -15.28 -14.52 -10.41
N ARG A 517 -15.14 -14.82 -9.14
CA ARG A 517 -14.12 -15.69 -8.59
C ARG A 517 -14.80 -16.79 -7.77
N VAL A 518 -14.35 -18.02 -7.93
CA VAL A 518 -14.73 -19.16 -7.10
C VAL A 518 -13.51 -19.58 -6.30
N GLU A 519 -13.67 -19.84 -5.01
CA GLU A 519 -12.62 -20.38 -4.14
C GLU A 519 -13.14 -21.61 -3.39
N ASN A 520 -12.37 -22.68 -3.45
CA ASN A 520 -12.53 -23.88 -2.65
C ASN A 520 -11.41 -23.95 -1.61
N THR A 521 -11.78 -24.07 -0.34
CA THR A 521 -10.84 -24.15 0.79
C THR A 521 -11.03 -25.48 1.50
N ASN A 522 -9.92 -26.20 1.71
CA ASN A 522 -9.86 -27.43 2.48
C ASN A 522 -8.82 -27.25 3.58
N SER A 523 -9.20 -27.48 4.83
CA SER A 523 -8.28 -27.37 5.96
C SER A 523 -8.41 -28.54 6.92
N ASN A 524 -7.28 -28.95 7.49
CA ASN A 524 -7.17 -29.97 8.53
C ASN A 524 -6.36 -29.40 9.69
N GLY A 525 -6.82 -29.59 10.91
CA GLY A 525 -6.09 -29.19 12.11
C GLY A 525 -5.95 -30.37 13.08
N ILE A 526 -4.81 -30.44 13.73
CA ILE A 526 -4.50 -31.42 14.79
C ILE A 526 -3.97 -30.63 15.97
N SER A 527 -4.65 -30.73 17.12
CA SER A 527 -4.20 -30.17 18.39
C SER A 527 -3.85 -31.33 19.33
N LYS A 528 -2.60 -31.40 19.76
CA LYS A 528 -2.05 -32.42 20.65
C LYS A 528 -1.67 -31.73 21.95
N GLY A 529 -2.29 -32.11 23.06
CA GLY A 529 -2.06 -31.47 24.33
C GLY A 529 -2.67 -32.27 25.47
N TYR A 530 -2.99 -31.61 26.57
CA TYR A 530 -3.52 -32.26 27.75
C TYR A 530 -4.85 -31.60 28.14
N THR A 531 -5.85 -32.38 28.43
CA THR A 531 -7.15 -31.92 28.92
C THR A 531 -7.28 -32.36 30.39
N TYR A 532 -7.73 -31.45 31.25
CA TYR A 532 -7.96 -31.80 32.66
C TYR A 532 -9.20 -32.68 32.78
N ASN A 533 -8.99 -33.90 33.30
CA ASN A 533 -10.06 -34.84 33.59
C ASN A 533 -10.51 -34.63 35.04
N THR A 534 -11.68 -34.02 35.22
CA THR A 534 -12.24 -33.71 36.55
C THR A 534 -12.54 -34.96 37.38
N SER A 535 -12.86 -36.08 36.75
CA SER A 535 -13.16 -37.35 37.46
C SER A 535 -11.89 -38.02 37.99
N LEU A 536 -10.77 -37.85 37.30
CA LEU A 536 -9.46 -38.45 37.69
C LEU A 536 -8.55 -37.43 38.38
N ASN A 537 -8.96 -36.17 38.47
CA ASN A 537 -8.19 -35.06 39.02
C ASN A 537 -6.77 -34.96 38.46
N LYS A 538 -6.63 -35.19 37.12
CA LYS A 538 -5.34 -35.16 36.44
C LYS A 538 -5.47 -34.70 35.01
N PHE A 539 -4.35 -34.24 34.44
CA PHE A 539 -4.23 -33.96 33.02
C PHE A 539 -4.02 -35.26 32.23
N GLU A 540 -4.80 -35.47 31.18
CA GLU A 540 -4.67 -36.58 30.26
C GLU A 540 -4.33 -36.08 28.88
N TYR A 541 -3.38 -36.76 28.21
CA TYR A 541 -3.02 -36.44 26.84
C TYR A 541 -4.21 -36.66 25.88
N THR A 542 -4.49 -35.66 25.06
CA THR A 542 -5.58 -35.68 24.10
C THR A 542 -5.10 -35.23 22.71
N GLU A 543 -5.67 -35.83 21.67
CA GLU A 543 -5.47 -35.40 20.29
C GLU A 543 -6.82 -35.06 19.69
N THR A 544 -7.02 -33.79 19.36
CA THR A 544 -8.25 -33.27 18.73
C THR A 544 -7.99 -32.97 17.27
N LYS A 545 -8.84 -33.51 16.38
CA LYS A 545 -8.77 -33.29 14.95
C LYS A 545 -10.00 -32.53 14.46
N PHE A 546 -9.80 -31.60 13.56
CA PHE A 546 -10.90 -30.94 12.86
C PHE A 546 -10.61 -30.84 11.37
N LYS A 547 -11.67 -30.89 10.57
CA LYS A 547 -11.60 -30.77 9.11
C LYS A 547 -12.70 -29.83 8.64
N LYS A 548 -12.37 -28.88 7.76
CA LYS A 548 -13.32 -27.97 7.14
C LYS A 548 -13.13 -27.98 5.63
N SER A 549 -14.23 -27.99 4.87
CA SER A 549 -14.21 -27.87 3.41
C SER A 549 -15.40 -27.02 2.98
N TYR A 550 -15.13 -25.98 2.18
CA TYR A 550 -16.19 -25.10 1.67
C TYR A 550 -15.79 -24.47 0.33
N THR A 551 -16.81 -24.22 -0.51
CA THR A 551 -16.67 -23.52 -1.79
C THR A 551 -17.55 -22.28 -1.79
N GLN A 552 -16.98 -21.14 -2.22
CA GLN A 552 -17.65 -19.84 -2.18
C GLN A 552 -17.44 -19.05 -3.48
N LEU A 553 -18.47 -18.25 -3.85
CA LEU A 553 -18.47 -17.36 -5.00
C LEU A 553 -18.24 -15.92 -4.56
N PHE A 554 -17.39 -15.19 -5.30
CA PHE A 554 -17.03 -13.80 -5.03
C PHE A 554 -17.25 -12.93 -6.28
N PRO A 555 -18.46 -12.46 -6.53
CA PRO A 555 -18.76 -11.54 -7.60
C PRO A 555 -18.23 -10.14 -7.31
N THR A 556 -17.81 -9.43 -8.37
CA THR A 556 -17.44 -8.01 -8.36
C THR A 556 -18.07 -7.30 -9.54
N VAL A 557 -18.61 -6.11 -9.32
CA VAL A 557 -19.26 -5.29 -10.35
C VAL A 557 -18.79 -3.85 -10.19
N TYR A 558 -18.46 -3.20 -11.32
CA TYR A 558 -18.20 -1.77 -11.39
C TYR A 558 -18.96 -1.20 -12.59
N LEU A 559 -19.63 -0.10 -12.36
CA LEU A 559 -20.30 0.67 -13.39
C LEU A 559 -19.95 2.13 -13.23
N GLN A 560 -19.31 2.71 -14.25
CA GLN A 560 -18.94 4.11 -14.29
C GLN A 560 -19.81 4.83 -15.31
N TYR A 561 -20.31 5.99 -14.91
CA TYR A 561 -21.01 6.93 -15.77
C TYR A 561 -20.28 8.27 -15.78
N THR A 562 -19.77 8.68 -16.93
CA THR A 562 -19.17 9.99 -17.17
C THR A 562 -20.23 10.91 -17.76
N ALA A 563 -20.93 11.64 -16.91
CA ALA A 563 -22.01 12.53 -17.33
C ALA A 563 -21.49 13.64 -18.26
N ASN A 564 -20.35 14.23 -17.88
CA ASN A 564 -19.59 15.25 -18.62
C ASN A 564 -18.15 15.32 -18.09
N GLU A 565 -17.33 16.21 -18.63
CA GLU A 565 -15.92 16.38 -18.23
C GLU A 565 -15.72 16.73 -16.74
N LYS A 566 -16.76 17.24 -16.07
CA LYS A 566 -16.71 17.66 -14.66
C LYS A 566 -17.27 16.61 -13.70
N ASN A 567 -18.16 15.73 -14.16
CA ASN A 567 -18.93 14.84 -13.29
C ASN A 567 -18.82 13.38 -13.73
N GLN A 568 -18.31 12.55 -12.83
CA GLN A 568 -18.17 11.11 -12.99
C GLN A 568 -18.81 10.40 -11.78
N PHE A 569 -19.63 9.40 -12.05
CA PHE A 569 -20.25 8.54 -11.05
C PHE A 569 -19.71 7.12 -11.19
N VAL A 570 -19.46 6.45 -10.07
CA VAL A 570 -19.05 5.04 -10.04
C VAL A 570 -19.87 4.34 -8.97
N ILE A 571 -20.58 3.29 -9.36
CA ILE A 571 -21.15 2.31 -8.44
C ILE A 571 -20.32 1.05 -8.50
N ASN A 572 -20.03 0.48 -7.36
CA ASN A 572 -19.35 -0.81 -7.28
C ASN A 572 -19.94 -1.70 -6.18
N TYR A 573 -19.84 -3.00 -6.42
CA TYR A 573 -20.24 -4.06 -5.51
C TYR A 573 -19.15 -5.13 -5.48
N GLY A 574 -18.91 -5.71 -4.29
CA GLY A 574 -18.05 -6.87 -4.13
C GLY A 574 -18.42 -7.68 -2.90
N ARG A 575 -18.34 -9.02 -3.03
CA ARG A 575 -18.39 -9.95 -1.91
C ARG A 575 -16.98 -10.36 -1.55
N ARG A 576 -16.66 -10.39 -0.24
CA ARG A 576 -15.32 -10.67 0.28
C ARG A 576 -15.38 -11.69 1.41
N ILE A 577 -14.23 -12.31 1.70
CA ILE A 577 -14.05 -13.24 2.82
C ILE A 577 -12.88 -12.78 3.69
N GLU A 578 -12.95 -13.04 4.98
CA GLU A 578 -11.80 -13.01 5.88
C GLU A 578 -11.76 -14.32 6.64
N ARG A 579 -10.64 -15.03 6.47
CA ARG A 579 -10.38 -16.30 7.15
C ARG A 579 -9.70 -15.99 8.48
N PRO A 580 -9.92 -16.82 9.51
CA PRO A 580 -9.17 -16.69 10.76
C PRO A 580 -7.66 -16.73 10.50
N ASP A 581 -6.90 -15.96 11.24
CA ASP A 581 -5.45 -16.08 11.25
C ASP A 581 -5.04 -17.43 11.87
N TYR A 582 -3.88 -17.95 11.50
CA TYR A 582 -3.45 -19.29 11.93
C TYR A 582 -3.26 -19.37 13.45
N GLU A 583 -2.72 -18.31 14.07
CA GLU A 583 -2.53 -18.19 15.50
C GLU A 583 -3.85 -18.05 16.25
N ASP A 584 -4.84 -17.33 15.68
CA ASP A 584 -6.17 -17.20 16.30
C ASP A 584 -6.90 -18.55 16.46
N MET A 585 -6.56 -19.52 15.61
CA MET A 585 -7.10 -20.88 15.69
C MET A 585 -6.30 -21.80 16.62
N ASN A 586 -5.10 -21.39 17.00
CA ASN A 586 -4.23 -22.16 17.85
C ASN A 586 -4.70 -22.08 19.31
N PRO A 587 -5.13 -23.19 19.97
CA PRO A 587 -5.70 -23.14 21.31
C PRO A 587 -4.69 -22.83 22.44
N PHE A 588 -3.48 -22.37 22.09
CA PHE A 588 -2.47 -21.98 23.07
C PHE A 588 -2.94 -20.84 23.97
N VAL A 589 -2.39 -20.86 25.18
CA VAL A 589 -2.60 -19.81 26.16
C VAL A 589 -1.32 -18.99 26.27
N HIS A 590 -1.42 -17.70 25.91
CA HIS A 590 -0.35 -16.72 26.15
C HIS A 590 -0.66 -15.92 27.40
N PHE A 591 0.36 -15.74 28.25
CA PHE A 591 0.21 -15.00 29.49
C PHE A 591 0.58 -13.53 29.32
N LEU A 592 -0.35 -12.64 29.68
CA LEU A 592 -0.04 -11.23 29.95
C LEU A 592 0.34 -11.04 31.42
N ASP A 593 -0.36 -11.72 32.31
CA ASP A 593 -0.09 -11.89 33.75
C ASP A 593 -0.82 -13.12 34.28
N ARG A 594 -0.77 -13.34 35.61
CA ARG A 594 -1.43 -14.48 36.30
C ARG A 594 -2.94 -14.56 36.04
N TYR A 595 -3.59 -13.44 35.84
CA TYR A 595 -5.05 -13.33 35.72
C TYR A 595 -5.53 -12.96 34.31
N THR A 596 -4.61 -12.76 33.36
CA THR A 596 -4.96 -12.33 32.01
C THR A 596 -4.25 -13.19 30.98
N PHE A 597 -5.04 -13.90 30.18
CA PHE A 597 -4.56 -14.84 29.16
C PHE A 597 -5.12 -14.48 27.80
N GLU A 598 -4.31 -14.68 26.76
CA GLU A 598 -4.80 -14.74 25.39
C GLU A 598 -4.88 -16.20 24.95
N GLN A 599 -6.00 -16.61 24.33
CA GLN A 599 -6.22 -17.99 23.87
C GLN A 599 -6.82 -17.99 22.46
N GLY A 600 -6.28 -18.83 21.59
CA GLY A 600 -6.86 -19.05 20.28
C GLY A 600 -8.11 -19.94 20.31
N ASN A 601 -8.88 -19.90 19.21
CA ASN A 601 -10.14 -20.63 19.08
C ASN A 601 -10.17 -21.47 17.78
N PRO A 602 -9.97 -22.77 17.81
CA PRO A 602 -9.95 -23.63 16.63
C PRO A 602 -11.31 -23.69 15.92
N ASN A 603 -12.41 -23.29 16.58
CA ASN A 603 -13.75 -23.31 16.04
C ASN A 603 -14.10 -22.09 15.17
N LEU A 604 -13.20 -21.11 15.05
CA LEU A 604 -13.43 -19.93 14.22
C LEU A 604 -13.81 -20.32 12.79
N THR A 605 -14.83 -19.64 12.27
CA THR A 605 -15.29 -19.74 10.89
C THR A 605 -14.99 -18.45 10.13
N PRO A 606 -14.87 -18.50 8.81
CA PRO A 606 -14.68 -17.28 8.03
C PRO A 606 -15.85 -16.32 8.14
N GLN A 607 -15.54 -15.02 8.11
CA GLN A 607 -16.53 -13.95 7.98
C GLN A 607 -16.69 -13.52 6.52
N PHE A 608 -17.87 -13.07 6.14
CA PHE A 608 -18.18 -12.62 4.77
C PHE A 608 -18.74 -11.21 4.78
N ALA A 609 -18.27 -10.39 3.85
CA ALA A 609 -18.73 -9.01 3.70
C ALA A 609 -19.29 -8.75 2.31
N HIS A 610 -20.46 -8.11 2.24
CA HIS A 610 -21.05 -7.52 1.04
C HIS A 610 -20.83 -6.00 1.10
N ASN A 611 -20.07 -5.47 0.15
CA ASN A 611 -19.75 -4.04 0.08
C ASN A 611 -20.40 -3.40 -1.15
N ILE A 612 -21.14 -2.31 -0.95
CA ILE A 612 -21.71 -1.48 -2.02
C ILE A 612 -21.18 -0.05 -1.83
N GLU A 613 -20.71 0.58 -2.90
CA GLU A 613 -20.28 1.99 -2.87
C GLU A 613 -20.82 2.74 -4.08
N LEU A 614 -21.33 3.95 -3.84
CA LEU A 614 -21.67 4.94 -4.86
C LEU A 614 -20.78 6.16 -4.67
N SER A 615 -19.98 6.49 -5.67
CA SER A 615 -19.05 7.62 -5.65
C SER A 615 -19.40 8.63 -6.74
N HIS A 616 -19.40 9.92 -6.39
CA HIS A 616 -19.44 11.03 -7.34
C HIS A 616 -18.13 11.80 -7.28
N THR A 617 -17.48 12.00 -8.41
CA THR A 617 -16.26 12.80 -8.54
C THR A 617 -16.55 14.05 -9.37
N TYR A 618 -16.32 15.22 -8.77
CA TYR A 618 -16.48 16.54 -9.41
C TYR A 618 -15.13 17.13 -9.79
N LYS A 619 -14.94 17.46 -11.06
CA LYS A 619 -13.71 18.05 -11.64
C LYS A 619 -12.42 17.34 -11.24
N GLY A 620 -12.47 16.05 -10.93
CA GLY A 620 -11.32 15.23 -10.52
C GLY A 620 -10.71 15.56 -9.15
N PHE A 621 -11.14 16.63 -8.46
CA PHE A 621 -10.55 17.06 -7.19
C PHE A 621 -11.42 16.75 -5.97
N LEU A 622 -12.74 16.69 -6.12
CA LEU A 622 -13.69 16.42 -5.04
C LEU A 622 -14.41 15.09 -5.31
N THR A 623 -14.35 14.17 -4.36
CA THR A 623 -15.08 12.89 -4.45
C THR A 623 -15.91 12.68 -3.20
N SER A 624 -17.21 12.45 -3.38
CA SER A 624 -18.15 12.03 -2.33
C SER A 624 -18.53 10.58 -2.55
N THR A 625 -18.49 9.75 -1.50
CA THR A 625 -18.77 8.30 -1.57
C THR A 625 -19.75 7.93 -0.47
N VAL A 626 -20.90 7.39 -0.84
CA VAL A 626 -21.79 6.68 0.08
C VAL A 626 -21.42 5.21 0.04
N ASN A 627 -21.27 4.58 1.20
CA ASN A 627 -20.93 3.16 1.32
C ASN A 627 -21.88 2.45 2.25
N TYR A 628 -22.17 1.18 1.91
CA TYR A 628 -22.90 0.24 2.75
C TYR A 628 -22.13 -1.06 2.79
N THR A 629 -21.97 -1.62 3.98
CA THR A 629 -21.35 -2.93 4.19
C THR A 629 -22.17 -3.75 5.14
N ASN A 630 -22.43 -4.98 4.78
CA ASN A 630 -23.01 -5.99 5.66
C ASN A 630 -22.03 -7.15 5.83
N THR A 631 -21.56 -7.37 7.06
CA THR A 631 -20.62 -8.44 7.39
C THR A 631 -21.30 -9.44 8.30
N THR A 632 -21.20 -10.73 7.95
CA THR A 632 -21.73 -11.84 8.72
C THR A 632 -20.62 -12.66 9.37
N ASN A 633 -20.89 -13.28 10.52
CA ASN A 633 -19.93 -14.09 11.29
C ASN A 633 -18.65 -13.34 11.67
N ILE A 634 -18.77 -12.11 12.15
CA ILE A 634 -17.61 -11.27 12.45
C ILE A 634 -16.71 -11.95 13.46
N ILE A 635 -15.42 -12.03 13.13
CA ILE A 635 -14.36 -12.45 14.03
C ILE A 635 -13.92 -11.25 14.85
N GLN A 636 -14.17 -11.26 16.15
CA GLN A 636 -13.80 -10.17 17.04
C GLN A 636 -13.19 -10.68 18.33
N MET A 637 -12.33 -9.83 18.90
CA MET A 637 -11.80 -10.04 20.23
C MET A 637 -12.92 -9.88 21.26
N VAL A 638 -13.06 -10.86 22.12
CA VAL A 638 -13.97 -10.87 23.26
C VAL A 638 -13.18 -11.10 24.54
N LEU A 639 -13.67 -10.52 25.62
CA LEU A 639 -13.19 -10.79 26.96
C LEU A 639 -14.15 -11.79 27.61
N GLU A 640 -13.63 -12.86 28.14
CA GLU A 640 -14.38 -13.83 28.94
C GLU A 640 -13.78 -13.84 30.34
N GLN A 641 -14.60 -13.57 31.35
CA GLN A 641 -14.17 -13.53 32.75
C GLN A 641 -14.65 -14.78 33.46
N ASN A 642 -13.76 -15.42 34.20
CA ASN A 642 -14.10 -16.47 35.16
C ASN A 642 -14.29 -15.83 36.53
N ASP A 643 -15.54 -15.76 36.97
CA ASP A 643 -15.90 -15.11 38.25
C ASP A 643 -15.43 -15.88 39.48
N LEU A 644 -14.99 -17.13 39.32
CA LEU A 644 -14.49 -17.96 40.46
C LEU A 644 -12.99 -17.76 40.68
N THR A 645 -12.23 -17.69 39.57
CA THR A 645 -10.76 -17.59 39.59
C THR A 645 -10.25 -16.16 39.39
N ASN A 646 -11.13 -15.21 39.04
CA ASN A 646 -10.82 -13.84 38.61
C ASN A 646 -9.90 -13.82 37.38
N GLU A 647 -9.91 -14.87 36.58
CA GLU A 647 -9.15 -14.94 35.34
C GLU A 647 -9.92 -14.28 34.19
N THR A 648 -9.19 -13.63 33.32
CA THR A 648 -9.73 -13.01 32.09
C THR A 648 -9.08 -13.64 30.88
N PHE A 649 -9.87 -14.24 30.02
CA PHE A 649 -9.45 -14.79 28.73
C PHE A 649 -9.76 -13.78 27.63
N VAL A 650 -8.72 -13.40 26.90
CA VAL A 650 -8.83 -12.61 25.68
C VAL A 650 -8.82 -13.60 24.53
N LYS A 651 -9.90 -13.75 23.80
CA LYS A 651 -9.99 -14.68 22.68
C LYS A 651 -10.75 -14.08 21.50
N LYS A 652 -10.53 -14.64 20.31
CA LYS A 652 -11.37 -14.31 19.16
C LYS A 652 -12.54 -15.27 19.05
N ALA A 653 -13.71 -14.74 18.70
CA ALA A 653 -14.93 -15.50 18.50
C ALA A 653 -15.74 -14.93 17.31
N ASN A 654 -16.54 -15.77 16.69
CA ASN A 654 -17.56 -15.34 15.71
C ASN A 654 -18.79 -14.88 16.50
N ILE A 655 -18.93 -13.59 16.73
CA ILE A 655 -19.89 -13.08 17.74
C ILE A 655 -21.15 -12.45 17.14
N ALA A 656 -21.09 -11.93 15.93
CA ALA A 656 -22.14 -11.01 15.48
C ALA A 656 -22.20 -10.84 13.96
N ASN A 657 -23.26 -10.09 13.55
CA ASN A 657 -23.32 -9.44 12.26
C ASN A 657 -23.05 -7.95 12.45
N SER A 658 -22.44 -7.30 11.47
CA SER A 658 -22.21 -5.86 11.46
C SER A 658 -22.77 -5.23 10.21
N GLN A 659 -23.42 -4.11 10.37
CA GLN A 659 -23.83 -3.22 9.29
C GLN A 659 -23.15 -1.88 9.46
N GLN A 660 -22.60 -1.37 8.36
CA GLN A 660 -22.00 -0.04 8.31
C GLN A 660 -22.61 0.75 7.16
N VAL A 661 -23.07 1.96 7.47
CA VAL A 661 -23.44 2.99 6.49
C VAL A 661 -22.53 4.19 6.69
N GLY A 662 -22.00 4.76 5.61
CA GLY A 662 -21.08 5.88 5.72
C GLY A 662 -21.12 6.83 4.53
N LEU A 663 -20.73 8.09 4.80
CA LEU A 663 -20.49 9.13 3.80
C LEU A 663 -19.05 9.62 3.95
N ALA A 664 -18.24 9.38 2.93
CA ALA A 664 -16.87 9.84 2.86
C ALA A 664 -16.69 10.92 1.80
N VAL A 665 -15.95 11.98 2.13
CA VAL A 665 -15.61 13.07 1.22
C VAL A 665 -14.11 13.21 1.15
N THR A 666 -13.56 13.21 -0.07
CA THR A 666 -12.13 13.45 -0.33
C THR A 666 -11.99 14.67 -1.23
N ALA A 667 -11.22 15.66 -0.83
CA ALA A 667 -10.87 16.80 -1.67
C ALA A 667 -9.33 16.93 -1.76
N ASN A 668 -8.81 17.04 -2.99
CA ASN A 668 -7.38 17.22 -3.25
C ASN A 668 -7.20 18.33 -4.29
N LYS A 669 -6.62 19.46 -3.87
CA LYS A 669 -6.50 20.64 -4.73
C LYS A 669 -5.18 21.38 -4.52
N SER A 670 -4.57 21.82 -5.61
CA SER A 670 -3.57 22.88 -5.56
C SER A 670 -4.27 24.22 -5.38
N ILE A 671 -4.13 24.84 -4.22
CA ILE A 671 -4.77 26.10 -3.85
C ILE A 671 -4.04 27.24 -4.54
N THR A 672 -2.70 27.17 -4.50
CA THR A 672 -1.79 28.07 -5.22
C THR A 672 -0.66 27.25 -5.89
N LYS A 673 0.29 27.90 -6.59
CA LYS A 673 1.47 27.22 -7.15
C LYS A 673 2.40 26.64 -6.07
N TRP A 674 2.37 27.19 -4.86
CA TRP A 674 3.24 26.81 -3.74
C TRP A 674 2.50 26.09 -2.61
N TRP A 675 1.15 26.08 -2.60
CA TRP A 675 0.32 25.45 -1.58
C TRP A 675 -0.67 24.48 -2.18
N SER A 676 -0.69 23.24 -1.68
CA SER A 676 -1.69 22.20 -2.01
C SER A 676 -2.21 21.56 -0.73
N GLY A 677 -3.50 21.24 -0.73
CA GLY A 677 -4.19 20.62 0.40
C GLY A 677 -4.91 19.34 -0.01
N ASN A 678 -4.94 18.38 0.91
CA ASN A 678 -5.76 17.19 0.86
C ASN A 678 -6.59 17.10 2.14
N ILE A 679 -7.88 16.82 1.98
CA ILE A 679 -8.83 16.58 3.07
C ILE A 679 -9.52 15.26 2.79
N TYR A 680 -9.60 14.42 3.81
CA TYR A 680 -10.51 13.27 3.87
C TYR A 680 -11.37 13.40 5.11
N ALA A 681 -12.68 13.32 4.94
CA ALA A 681 -13.67 13.31 6.03
C ALA A 681 -14.59 12.10 5.81
N ASN A 682 -14.93 11.40 6.88
CA ASN A 682 -15.84 10.26 6.85
C ASN A 682 -16.74 10.26 8.08
N VAL A 683 -18.05 10.24 7.86
CA VAL A 683 -19.05 10.00 8.88
C VAL A 683 -19.64 8.62 8.62
N TYR A 684 -19.65 7.75 9.60
CA TYR A 684 -20.18 6.41 9.45
C TYR A 684 -20.85 5.92 10.73
N ASN A 685 -21.89 5.13 10.57
CA ASN A 685 -22.55 4.40 11.64
C ASN A 685 -22.19 2.92 11.55
N ASN A 686 -21.65 2.36 12.63
CA ASN A 686 -21.44 0.92 12.78
C ASN A 686 -22.49 0.38 13.75
N HIS A 687 -23.18 -0.68 13.35
CA HIS A 687 -24.13 -1.41 14.16
C HIS A 687 -23.73 -2.88 14.24
N PHE A 688 -23.46 -3.37 15.46
CA PHE A 688 -23.12 -4.77 15.76
C PHE A 688 -24.30 -5.43 16.46
N LYS A 689 -24.74 -6.59 16.00
CA LYS A 689 -25.84 -7.36 16.59
C LYS A 689 -25.50 -8.84 16.63
N GLY A 690 -25.54 -9.44 17.80
CA GLY A 690 -25.24 -10.86 18.01
C GLY A 690 -25.28 -11.30 19.45
N VAL A 691 -24.54 -12.35 19.79
CA VAL A 691 -24.48 -12.92 21.15
C VAL A 691 -23.00 -13.04 21.55
N VAL A 692 -22.64 -12.58 22.73
CA VAL A 692 -21.30 -12.68 23.33
C VAL A 692 -21.45 -13.22 24.74
N ASN A 693 -20.73 -14.30 25.07
CA ASN A 693 -20.79 -14.96 26.38
C ASN A 693 -22.26 -15.24 26.82
N ASN A 694 -23.09 -15.75 25.89
CA ASN A 694 -24.53 -16.01 26.06
C ASN A 694 -25.42 -14.77 26.30
N GLU A 695 -24.86 -13.56 26.24
CA GLU A 695 -25.60 -12.30 26.39
C GLU A 695 -25.88 -11.69 25.01
N PRO A 696 -27.12 -11.28 24.72
CA PRO A 696 -27.43 -10.58 23.48
C PRO A 696 -26.83 -9.19 23.49
N ILE A 697 -26.14 -8.82 22.42
CA ILE A 697 -25.59 -7.48 22.22
C ILE A 697 -26.22 -6.80 21.02
N SER A 698 -26.47 -5.49 21.16
CA SER A 698 -26.88 -4.61 20.06
C SER A 698 -26.22 -3.25 20.30
N ILE A 699 -25.12 -3.00 19.60
CA ILE A 699 -24.27 -1.82 19.81
C ILE A 699 -24.19 -1.04 18.52
N GLY A 700 -24.66 0.20 18.55
CA GLY A 700 -24.60 1.12 17.42
C GLY A 700 -23.94 2.45 17.78
N ILE A 701 -23.02 2.94 16.96
CA ILE A 701 -22.39 4.24 17.15
C ILE A 701 -22.10 4.94 15.82
N THR A 702 -22.34 6.24 15.82
CA THR A 702 -21.92 7.11 14.72
C THR A 702 -20.55 7.70 15.05
N SER A 703 -19.60 7.49 14.16
CA SER A 703 -18.23 7.96 14.26
C SER A 703 -17.91 8.95 13.15
N PHE A 704 -17.00 9.86 13.47
CA PHE A 704 -16.50 10.87 12.54
C PHE A 704 -14.97 10.81 12.50
N MET A 705 -14.40 10.83 11.31
CA MET A 705 -12.94 10.82 11.07
C MET A 705 -12.56 11.91 10.08
N VAL A 706 -11.49 12.66 10.39
CA VAL A 706 -10.92 13.66 9.50
C VAL A 706 -9.41 13.46 9.39
N GLN A 707 -8.91 13.53 8.16
CA GLN A 707 -7.48 13.60 7.86
C GLN A 707 -7.22 14.84 7.03
N LEU A 708 -6.23 15.63 7.45
CA LEU A 708 -5.82 16.86 6.79
C LEU A 708 -4.34 16.74 6.41
N GLN A 709 -3.98 17.15 5.21
CA GLN A 709 -2.58 17.25 4.79
C GLN A 709 -2.39 18.52 3.98
N GLN A 710 -1.49 19.38 4.43
CA GLN A 710 -1.13 20.64 3.79
C GLN A 710 0.34 20.58 3.36
N GLN A 711 0.63 20.87 2.11
CA GLN A 711 1.96 20.86 1.54
C GLN A 711 2.33 22.23 1.00
N PHE A 712 3.52 22.69 1.36
CA PHE A 712 4.07 23.98 0.95
C PHE A 712 5.38 23.74 0.20
N LYS A 713 5.53 24.38 -0.97
CA LYS A 713 6.74 24.31 -1.80
C LYS A 713 7.31 25.71 -1.93
N PHE A 714 8.54 25.87 -1.47
CA PHE A 714 9.25 27.15 -1.51
C PHE A 714 10.38 27.11 -2.55
N ASN A 715 10.94 28.28 -2.80
CA ASN A 715 12.08 28.42 -3.70
C ASN A 715 13.34 27.70 -3.15
N LYS A 716 14.33 27.52 -4.01
CA LYS A 716 15.65 26.95 -3.67
C LYS A 716 15.57 25.54 -3.07
N GLY A 717 14.50 24.73 -3.40
CA GLY A 717 14.35 23.33 -3.02
C GLY A 717 13.88 23.09 -1.58
N TRP A 718 13.33 24.10 -0.90
CA TRP A 718 12.66 23.96 0.38
C TRP A 718 11.20 23.49 0.22
N SER A 719 10.73 22.73 1.16
CA SER A 719 9.32 22.34 1.25
C SER A 719 8.94 22.00 2.69
N ALA A 720 7.67 22.23 3.05
CA ALA A 720 7.14 21.92 4.36
C ALA A 720 5.80 21.17 4.22
N GLU A 721 5.43 20.43 5.23
CA GLU A 721 4.14 19.73 5.33
C GLU A 721 3.63 19.82 6.77
N LEU A 722 2.30 20.03 6.88
CA LEU A 722 1.54 19.91 8.12
C LEU A 722 0.45 18.89 7.87
N SER A 723 0.32 17.88 8.74
CA SER A 723 -0.74 16.88 8.67
C SER A 723 -1.39 16.66 10.02
N GLY A 724 -2.69 16.37 10.00
CA GLY A 724 -3.48 16.10 11.17
C GLY A 724 -4.48 14.97 10.94
N PHE A 725 -4.74 14.20 11.99
CA PHE A 725 -5.72 13.15 12.06
C PHE A 725 -6.58 13.33 13.30
N TYR A 726 -7.88 13.17 13.15
CA TYR A 726 -8.85 13.12 14.25
C TYR A 726 -9.85 12.01 13.99
N ARG A 727 -10.14 11.19 15.02
CA ARG A 727 -11.26 10.25 15.06
C ARG A 727 -12.06 10.49 16.34
N SER A 728 -13.36 10.64 16.21
CA SER A 728 -14.30 10.73 17.34
C SER A 728 -14.38 9.38 18.08
N LYS A 729 -15.21 9.30 19.13
CA LYS A 729 -15.57 8.02 19.74
C LYS A 729 -16.06 7.03 18.68
N GLY A 730 -15.81 5.74 18.91
CA GLY A 730 -16.17 4.66 18.00
C GLY A 730 -16.42 3.35 18.74
N VAL A 731 -16.78 2.31 18.01
CA VAL A 731 -16.90 0.95 18.52
C VAL A 731 -16.26 -0.05 17.58
N GLU A 732 -15.53 -1.01 18.14
CA GLU A 732 -14.95 -2.15 17.44
C GLU A 732 -15.37 -3.43 18.18
N GLY A 733 -16.29 -4.20 17.58
CA GLY A 733 -16.94 -5.32 18.27
C GLY A 733 -17.67 -4.88 19.55
N VAL A 734 -17.15 -5.27 20.70
CA VAL A 734 -17.69 -4.94 22.03
C VAL A 734 -16.89 -3.85 22.78
N ILE A 735 -15.89 -3.27 22.11
CA ILE A 735 -14.98 -2.28 22.70
C ILE A 735 -15.35 -0.88 22.23
N TYR A 736 -15.69 0.00 23.18
CA TYR A 736 -15.89 1.43 22.95
C TYR A 736 -14.55 2.16 22.99
N ILE A 737 -14.25 2.94 21.96
CA ILE A 737 -12.99 3.67 21.80
C ILE A 737 -13.25 5.17 22.00
N LYS A 738 -12.43 5.84 22.80
CA LYS A 738 -12.47 7.29 23.02
C LYS A 738 -11.81 8.03 21.85
N PRO A 739 -12.07 9.34 21.66
CA PRO A 739 -11.48 10.13 20.60
C PRO A 739 -9.95 10.12 20.64
N ILE A 740 -9.33 10.16 19.43
CA ILE A 740 -7.88 10.22 19.25
C ILE A 740 -7.54 11.29 18.21
N ALA A 741 -6.48 12.05 18.44
CA ALA A 741 -5.98 13.07 17.52
C ALA A 741 -4.45 13.05 17.45
N GLN A 742 -3.90 13.34 16.28
CA GLN A 742 -2.46 13.49 16.06
C GLN A 742 -2.17 14.64 15.10
N VAL A 743 -1.09 15.38 15.35
CA VAL A 743 -0.58 16.42 14.45
C VAL A 743 0.90 16.18 14.19
N ASN A 744 1.29 16.24 12.91
CA ASN A 744 2.66 16.03 12.48
C ASN A 744 3.11 17.21 11.60
N ALA A 745 4.38 17.60 11.69
CA ALA A 745 4.97 18.63 10.84
C ALA A 745 6.33 18.17 10.31
N GLY A 746 6.71 18.64 9.11
CA GLY A 746 7.98 18.29 8.51
C GLY A 746 8.49 19.37 7.59
N VAL A 747 9.83 19.49 7.51
CA VAL A 747 10.54 20.37 6.59
C VAL A 747 11.56 19.55 5.81
N SER A 748 11.70 19.83 4.53
CA SER A 748 12.63 19.14 3.65
C SER A 748 13.42 20.13 2.80
N LYS A 749 14.71 19.83 2.60
CA LYS A 749 15.63 20.56 1.74
C LYS A 749 16.26 19.63 0.70
N GLN A 750 16.17 19.99 -0.57
CA GLN A 750 16.96 19.35 -1.62
C GLN A 750 18.38 19.90 -1.59
N VAL A 751 19.39 19.03 -1.59
CA VAL A 751 20.82 19.33 -1.53
C VAL A 751 21.57 18.60 -2.65
N LEU A 752 22.88 18.83 -2.80
CA LEU A 752 23.74 18.12 -3.76
C LEU A 752 23.19 18.15 -5.20
N LYS A 753 22.75 19.33 -5.67
CA LYS A 753 22.13 19.51 -7.01
C LYS A 753 20.95 18.56 -7.25
N ASN A 754 20.07 18.41 -6.24
CA ASN A 754 18.89 17.51 -6.21
C ASN A 754 19.22 16.00 -6.13
N LYS A 755 20.48 15.60 -5.98
CA LYS A 755 20.86 14.20 -5.73
C LYS A 755 20.69 13.82 -4.26
N GLY A 756 20.70 14.78 -3.34
CA GLY A 756 20.47 14.59 -1.92
C GLY A 756 19.22 15.28 -1.41
N SER A 757 18.68 14.78 -0.30
CA SER A 757 17.62 15.46 0.47
C SER A 757 17.84 15.27 1.96
N ILE A 758 17.68 16.35 2.73
CA ILE A 758 17.66 16.34 4.19
C ILE A 758 16.24 16.63 4.63
N ARG A 759 15.75 15.95 5.65
CA ARG A 759 14.41 16.12 6.19
C ARG A 759 14.42 16.05 7.70
N LEU A 760 13.67 16.96 8.28
CA LEU A 760 13.34 17.02 9.70
C LEU A 760 11.84 16.85 9.83
N ASN A 761 11.40 15.86 10.60
CA ASN A 761 9.98 15.59 10.88
C ASN A 761 9.77 15.56 12.38
N VAL A 762 8.67 16.15 12.83
CA VAL A 762 8.14 16.02 14.20
C VAL A 762 6.80 15.30 14.10
N ARG A 763 6.71 14.16 14.76
CA ARG A 763 5.49 13.33 14.80
C ARG A 763 4.79 13.53 16.12
N ASP A 764 3.45 13.51 16.10
CA ASP A 764 2.56 13.60 17.25
C ASP A 764 2.95 14.72 18.23
N ILE A 765 3.00 15.96 17.71
CA ILE A 765 3.51 17.15 18.39
C ILE A 765 2.87 17.32 19.79
N PHE A 766 1.58 17.03 19.91
CA PHE A 766 0.79 17.19 21.14
C PHE A 766 0.68 15.92 21.98
N ALA A 767 1.37 14.83 21.62
CA ALA A 767 1.27 13.51 22.28
C ALA A 767 -0.18 13.00 22.40
N GLY A 768 -0.99 13.25 21.36
CA GLY A 768 -2.41 12.87 21.31
C GLY A 768 -2.67 11.42 20.91
N GLY A 769 -1.62 10.67 20.54
CA GLY A 769 -1.65 9.27 20.10
C GLY A 769 -1.88 8.28 21.27
N VAL A 770 -2.76 8.60 22.22
CA VAL A 770 -3.10 7.76 23.36
C VAL A 770 -4.39 7.02 23.06
N PHE A 771 -4.34 5.69 23.08
CA PHE A 771 -5.52 4.86 22.91
C PHE A 771 -6.23 4.67 24.28
N LYS A 772 -7.50 5.00 24.33
CA LYS A 772 -8.36 4.85 25.51
C LYS A 772 -9.66 4.18 25.09
N GLY A 773 -10.14 3.23 25.90
CA GLY A 773 -11.40 2.56 25.64
C GLY A 773 -11.98 1.88 26.88
N TYR A 774 -13.14 1.27 26.68
CA TYR A 774 -13.78 0.44 27.70
C TYR A 774 -14.62 -0.64 27.03
N SER A 775 -14.81 -1.73 27.74
CA SER A 775 -15.73 -2.81 27.34
C SER A 775 -16.66 -3.09 28.52
N LYS A 776 -17.97 -3.10 28.26
CA LYS A 776 -18.98 -3.31 29.29
C LYS A 776 -20.15 -4.11 28.72
N TYR A 777 -20.22 -5.39 29.06
CA TYR A 777 -21.31 -6.30 28.71
C TYR A 777 -21.29 -7.52 29.64
N GLY A 778 -22.46 -8.08 29.95
CA GLY A 778 -22.58 -9.19 30.90
C GLY A 778 -21.93 -8.87 32.26
N THR A 779 -20.96 -9.67 32.67
CA THR A 779 -20.10 -9.46 33.86
C THR A 779 -18.83 -8.68 33.56
N VAL A 780 -18.51 -8.46 32.29
CA VAL A 780 -17.31 -7.74 31.83
C VAL A 780 -17.45 -6.25 32.09
N ASP A 781 -16.52 -5.66 32.83
CA ASP A 781 -16.41 -4.22 33.07
C ASP A 781 -14.92 -3.85 33.15
N ALA A 782 -14.37 -3.47 32.00
CA ALA A 782 -12.97 -3.16 31.85
C ALA A 782 -12.74 -1.82 31.16
N ASN A 783 -11.84 -1.00 31.72
CA ASN A 783 -11.35 0.25 31.15
C ASN A 783 -9.87 0.10 30.86
N PHE A 784 -9.40 0.64 29.72
CA PHE A 784 -7.99 0.58 29.36
C PHE A 784 -7.48 1.87 28.75
N LYS A 785 -6.21 2.15 28.99
CA LYS A 785 -5.44 3.25 28.43
C LYS A 785 -4.08 2.72 28.01
N ASN A 786 -3.74 2.95 26.76
CA ASN A 786 -2.45 2.55 26.18
C ASN A 786 -1.71 3.79 25.67
N VAL A 787 -0.54 4.05 26.24
CA VAL A 787 0.33 5.18 25.92
C VAL A 787 1.56 4.66 25.16
N ASN A 788 1.62 4.93 23.88
CA ASN A 788 2.77 4.55 23.05
C ASN A 788 3.78 5.71 22.96
N ASP A 789 5.05 5.39 22.71
CA ASP A 789 6.11 6.35 22.37
C ASP A 789 5.86 6.91 20.94
N SER A 790 4.78 7.72 20.80
CA SER A 790 4.30 8.25 19.50
C SER A 790 4.99 9.56 19.12
N ARG A 791 5.34 10.43 20.12
CA ARG A 791 6.00 11.71 19.88
C ARG A 791 7.47 11.49 19.59
N ALA A 792 7.91 11.89 18.40
CA ALA A 792 9.28 11.69 17.98
C ALA A 792 9.75 12.75 16.97
N VAL A 793 11.04 13.07 17.03
CA VAL A 793 11.75 13.91 16.05
C VAL A 793 12.65 13.04 15.20
N SER A 794 12.55 13.16 13.88
CA SER A 794 13.34 12.35 12.93
C SER A 794 14.14 13.23 11.99
N LEU A 795 15.43 12.96 11.86
CA LEU A 795 16.32 13.54 10.86
C LEU A 795 16.71 12.46 9.86
N THR A 796 16.47 12.69 8.58
CA THR A 796 16.78 11.71 7.52
C THR A 796 17.55 12.36 6.40
N PHE A 797 18.61 11.69 5.95
CA PHE A 797 19.37 12.02 4.76
C PHE A 797 19.22 10.92 3.72
N THR A 798 18.94 11.32 2.47
CA THR A 798 18.90 10.38 1.35
C THR A 798 19.76 10.91 0.22
N TYR A 799 20.68 10.07 -0.27
CA TYR A 799 21.49 10.32 -1.46
C TYR A 799 21.06 9.39 -2.60
N ARG A 800 20.91 9.94 -3.80
CA ARG A 800 20.51 9.21 -5.01
C ARG A 800 21.60 9.32 -6.06
N PHE A 801 21.98 8.18 -6.62
CA PHE A 801 22.95 8.11 -7.69
C PHE A 801 22.39 7.38 -8.90
N ASN A 802 22.71 7.84 -10.08
CA ASN A 802 22.31 7.24 -11.34
C ASN A 802 23.33 7.52 -12.44
N LYS A 803 23.52 6.53 -13.33
CA LYS A 803 24.27 6.68 -14.58
C LYS A 803 23.57 5.82 -15.65
N GLY A 804 22.95 6.48 -16.66
CA GLY A 804 22.24 5.76 -17.72
C GLY A 804 21.23 6.61 -18.47
N LYS A 805 20.69 6.08 -19.57
CA LYS A 805 19.71 6.75 -20.45
C LYS A 805 18.31 6.12 -20.30
N LEU A 806 17.26 6.93 -20.34
CA LEU A 806 15.87 6.48 -20.28
C LEU A 806 15.47 5.68 -21.53
N LYS A 807 14.83 4.52 -21.35
CA LYS A 807 14.07 3.83 -22.41
C LYS A 807 12.80 3.20 -21.83
N ALA A 808 11.69 3.30 -22.57
CA ALA A 808 10.37 2.88 -22.11
C ALA A 808 10.20 1.34 -22.07
N GLY A 809 9.55 0.84 -21.02
CA GLY A 809 9.09 -0.53 -20.86
C GLY A 809 8.96 -0.94 -19.41
N SER A 810 7.75 -1.19 -18.92
CA SER A 810 7.51 -1.67 -17.56
C SER A 810 6.71 -2.97 -17.56
N SER A 811 7.09 -3.93 -16.72
CA SER A 811 6.29 -5.10 -16.40
C SER A 811 5.68 -4.95 -15.01
N LYS A 812 4.39 -5.26 -14.85
CA LYS A 812 3.70 -5.42 -13.56
C LYS A 812 3.76 -6.89 -13.17
N ARG A 813 3.90 -7.20 -11.89
CA ARG A 813 3.98 -8.57 -11.36
C ARG A 813 3.07 -8.74 -10.15
N ASN A 814 2.39 -9.87 -10.06
CA ASN A 814 1.58 -10.27 -8.93
C ASN A 814 2.02 -11.68 -8.49
N SER A 815 2.14 -11.94 -7.18
CA SER A 815 2.41 -13.28 -6.64
C SER A 815 1.11 -14.06 -6.38
N GLY A 816 1.21 -15.39 -6.37
CA GLY A 816 0.09 -16.30 -6.16
C GLY A 816 -0.30 -16.57 -4.70
N ALA A 817 0.67 -16.58 -3.77
CA ALA A 817 0.48 -17.03 -2.37
C ALA A 817 -0.06 -15.96 -1.41
N SER A 818 -1.00 -15.18 -1.84
CA SER A 818 -1.33 -13.90 -1.24
C SER A 818 -2.19 -13.93 0.01
N ASP A 819 -3.18 -14.77 0.03
CA ASP A 819 -4.11 -14.86 1.15
C ASP A 819 -3.48 -15.61 2.33
N GLU A 820 -2.77 -16.66 2.03
CA GLU A 820 -2.18 -17.57 2.99
C GLU A 820 -1.12 -16.88 3.85
N GLN A 821 -0.31 -16.00 3.23
CA GLN A 821 0.73 -15.29 3.95
C GLN A 821 0.19 -14.16 4.85
N ASN A 822 -0.94 -13.53 4.50
CA ASN A 822 -1.56 -12.50 5.36
C ASN A 822 -2.12 -13.06 6.68
N ARG A 823 -2.25 -14.38 6.78
CA ARG A 823 -2.79 -15.07 7.95
C ARG A 823 -1.71 -15.59 8.89
N VAL A 824 -0.43 -15.29 8.58
CA VAL A 824 0.70 -15.56 9.46
C VAL A 824 0.87 -14.39 10.41
N LYS A 825 0.76 -14.63 11.71
CA LYS A 825 1.16 -13.69 12.76
C LYS A 825 2.51 -14.11 13.31
N SER A 826 3.45 -13.19 13.46
CA SER A 826 4.63 -13.41 14.24
C SER A 826 4.29 -13.16 15.71
N GLY A 827 4.68 -14.01 16.59
CA GLY A 827 4.38 -13.92 18.02
C GLY A 827 4.54 -12.50 18.59
N ASN A 828 3.77 -12.19 19.59
CA ASN A 828 3.70 -10.89 20.27
C ASN A 828 5.01 -10.48 20.92
#